data_b7664c2758e457f55b537e033192771c
#
_entry.id   b7664c2758e457f55b537e033192771c
#
_cell.length_a   1.000
_cell.length_b   1.000
_cell.length_c   1.000
_cell.angle_alpha   90.00
_cell.angle_beta   90.00
_cell.angle_gamma   90.00
#
_symmetry.space_group_name_H-M   'P 1'
#
loop_
_entity.id
_entity.type
_entity.pdbx_description
1 polymer ?
#
loop_
_entity_poly.entity_id
_entity_poly.type
_entity_poly.pdbx_seq_one_letter_code
_entity_poly.pdbx_strand_id
1 'polypeptide(L)'
;MTFNSKLSCAIAAILGGTSAASVNAAGGPDTESSSDTIQEITVTAQRRVENMQDVPITIQALTAETLTQLNVQTFDDFIRYLPNVTSASTGPGQGSIYMRGLSTTLPGVQGSGGIGSFPNVAVYLDDQSGALPGRNLDIYAADLERIEVLEGPQGTLFGSGAESGVLRYITNKPKIDVTEGSVGAAYEYTAHGDPSSNVQAVLNLPVIPETLALRGVIYSDSRGGYINNVPGTFVRQSTDTGIHYAGYVNNVPGPATPQNSANNNNLVQNAFNTVSYQGIRLSALWKFNEDWNALLAQSYQDMNSQGVFYEMPDSSGTPAVPLPDLSVQTYVPTYDKDRFTNTALTVNGRVGDLKLVYTGGYLVRNIEQQGDYTNYARGVYADYYQCISPYESGKPKGQCYSPMAYWRDRERNTHDSQEIRLSTPDDWRVRGLLGLFWEQYTINENIDWFYRTDPACSSTVTTDCFVNVGPPTSASNPVNPSTPLTYPYVQVNNPNVRPDNESYFDDIIRGFRQKALFGSMDYEIIPKVLTATFGTRYYRLNTTEVGFSAGSFGCFMYGSFGQKAYAPPCVGNQPPNSPRYDYSNNETSDNLNQSYSGFRSRANISWKITPDVMVYYTWSQGYRPGGFNRGALERTPPDGANYIFKEPQSFQPDTLTNNEFGWKTQWLDHRLEFNGAIYQEDWKNVQEELFESCCFGNLSFVINGPNYRVRGLETQVVARPLHGLTVTGGAAWNSSDLVSEPPLLDASGHPITDPRIGQPFGAIGSPLAQSPPFQGTLRLRYDFPLFDYGAFWQIGGQHQAHSISATSRTSVPNQPGYAYDEPGFSTYDASVGLARDAWVVTAYGENITDTRADLYENPNLFVDAKTVNRPRTAGLRFTYKF
;
A
#
# COMPACT_ATOMS: atom_id res chain seq x y z
N MET A 1 18.20 -17.37 16.12
CA MET A 1 17.07 -16.71 16.81
C MET A 1 17.60 -15.92 17.99
N THR A 2 17.83 -14.64 17.82
CA THR A 2 18.18 -13.74 18.93
C THR A 2 16.90 -13.07 19.41
N PHE A 3 16.29 -13.61 20.44
CA PHE A 3 15.20 -12.94 21.14
C PHE A 3 15.66 -11.56 21.61
N ASN A 4 14.92 -10.53 21.25
CA ASN A 4 15.18 -9.17 21.73
C ASN A 4 14.96 -9.15 23.24
N SER A 5 16.04 -9.06 24.03
CA SER A 5 16.04 -9.15 25.50
C SER A 5 15.08 -8.16 26.18
N LYS A 6 14.77 -7.04 25.55
CA LYS A 6 13.84 -6.03 26.09
C LYS A 6 12.38 -6.46 25.99
N LEU A 7 12.01 -7.21 24.94
CA LEU A 7 10.65 -7.73 24.78
C LEU A 7 10.39 -8.92 25.71
N SER A 8 11.42 -9.79 25.87
CA SER A 8 11.37 -10.89 26.84
C SER A 8 11.19 -10.40 28.28
N CYS A 9 11.81 -9.28 28.66
CA CYS A 9 11.60 -8.64 29.96
C CYS A 9 10.19 -8.07 30.13
N ALA A 10 9.59 -7.50 29.10
CA ALA A 10 8.24 -6.97 29.14
C ALA A 10 7.20 -8.10 29.28
N ILE A 11 7.37 -9.19 28.54
CA ILE A 11 6.52 -10.40 28.64
C ILE A 11 6.65 -11.02 30.05
N ALA A 12 7.87 -11.14 30.57
CA ALA A 12 8.11 -11.65 31.92
C ALA A 12 7.54 -10.74 33.01
N ALA A 13 7.55 -9.42 32.84
CA ALA A 13 6.96 -8.47 33.79
C ALA A 13 5.42 -8.56 33.83
N ILE A 14 4.77 -8.80 32.68
CA ILE A 14 3.31 -9.01 32.62
C ILE A 14 2.93 -10.37 33.21
N LEU A 15 3.68 -11.43 32.93
CA LEU A 15 3.43 -12.78 33.44
C LEU A 15 3.86 -12.94 34.89
N GLY A 16 4.87 -12.19 35.35
CA GLY A 16 5.36 -12.25 36.75
C GLY A 16 4.54 -11.41 37.75
N GLY A 17 3.73 -10.48 37.28
CA GLY A 17 2.89 -9.60 38.12
C GLY A 17 1.63 -10.25 38.72
N THR A 18 1.30 -11.50 38.37
CA THR A 18 0.04 -12.14 38.76
C THR A 18 0.09 -12.93 40.06
N SER A 19 1.19 -12.86 40.82
CA SER A 19 1.34 -13.61 42.06
C SER A 19 1.06 -12.79 43.30
N ALA A 20 -0.13 -12.21 43.51
CA ALA A 20 -0.69 -11.84 44.81
C ALA A 20 -2.01 -11.05 44.77
N ALA A 21 -2.89 -11.29 43.83
CA ALA A 21 -4.27 -10.87 44.00
C ALA A 21 -5.16 -12.07 43.72
N SER A 22 -5.82 -12.56 44.73
CA SER A 22 -6.95 -13.47 44.57
C SER A 22 -8.06 -12.71 43.88
N VAL A 23 -8.01 -12.75 42.54
CA VAL A 23 -9.12 -12.28 41.70
C VAL A 23 -10.25 -13.29 41.93
N ASN A 24 -11.32 -12.83 42.61
CA ASN A 24 -12.58 -13.54 42.54
C ASN A 24 -12.94 -13.54 41.03
N ALA A 25 -12.90 -14.73 40.42
CA ALA A 25 -13.36 -14.94 39.08
C ALA A 25 -14.81 -14.46 39.02
N ALA A 26 -15.03 -13.31 38.41
CA ALA A 26 -16.35 -12.95 37.93
C ALA A 26 -16.76 -14.04 36.93
N GLY A 27 -17.98 -14.50 37.03
CA GLY A 27 -18.54 -15.67 36.39
C GLY A 27 -17.99 -15.89 34.98
N GLY A 28 -17.75 -17.17 34.69
CA GLY A 28 -17.30 -17.61 33.35
C GLY A 28 -18.12 -16.95 32.22
N PRO A 29 -17.60 -16.92 31.00
CA PRO A 29 -18.36 -16.40 29.87
C PRO A 29 -19.71 -17.11 29.93
N ASP A 30 -20.75 -16.29 30.10
CA ASP A 30 -22.08 -16.79 29.87
C ASP A 30 -22.00 -17.55 28.56
N THR A 31 -22.35 -18.84 28.60
CA THR A 31 -22.82 -19.53 27.42
C THR A 31 -24.08 -18.77 27.03
N GLU A 32 -23.91 -17.58 26.42
CA GLU A 32 -25.01 -16.92 25.74
C GLU A 32 -25.54 -17.99 24.80
N SER A 33 -26.72 -18.47 25.12
CA SER A 33 -27.49 -19.25 24.18
C SER A 33 -27.46 -18.44 22.88
N SER A 34 -26.77 -18.96 21.87
CA SER A 34 -26.64 -18.28 20.58
C SER A 34 -28.02 -17.76 20.20
N SER A 35 -28.21 -16.45 20.35
CA SER A 35 -29.49 -15.86 19.95
C SER A 35 -29.67 -16.20 18.46
N ASP A 36 -30.81 -16.72 18.07
CA ASP A 36 -31.08 -17.05 16.65
C ASP A 36 -31.06 -15.80 15.76
N THR A 37 -30.93 -14.61 16.35
CA THR A 37 -30.89 -13.31 15.67
C THR A 37 -29.44 -12.89 15.36
N ILE A 38 -29.27 -12.17 14.25
CA ILE A 38 -27.99 -11.58 13.87
C ILE A 38 -27.71 -10.41 14.81
N GLN A 39 -26.49 -10.34 15.32
CA GLN A 39 -26.06 -9.24 16.20
C GLN A 39 -25.95 -7.93 15.43
N GLU A 40 -26.48 -6.86 15.98
CA GLU A 40 -26.31 -5.52 15.42
C GLU A 40 -24.86 -5.08 15.45
N ILE A 41 -24.38 -4.56 14.31
CA ILE A 41 -23.03 -4.04 14.18
C ILE A 41 -23.09 -2.51 14.21
N THR A 42 -22.36 -1.92 15.15
CA THR A 42 -22.20 -0.48 15.24
C THR A 42 -20.96 -0.03 14.48
N VAL A 43 -21.08 1.03 13.67
CA VAL A 43 -20.00 1.60 12.87
C VAL A 43 -19.82 3.10 13.15
N THR A 44 -18.68 3.64 12.71
CA THR A 44 -18.39 5.08 12.83
C THR A 44 -18.09 5.73 11.47
N ALA A 45 -18.65 5.15 10.43
CA ALA A 45 -18.45 5.53 9.03
C ALA A 45 -18.83 6.99 8.70
N GLN A 46 -19.86 7.53 9.37
CA GLN A 46 -20.29 8.92 9.19
C GLN A 46 -19.74 9.87 10.27
N ARG A 47 -18.66 9.49 10.94
CA ARG A 47 -18.08 10.24 12.08
C ARG A 47 -19.06 10.32 13.28
N ARG A 48 -20.05 9.44 13.34
CA ARG A 48 -21.01 9.23 14.41
C ARG A 48 -21.12 7.74 14.67
N VAL A 49 -21.53 7.36 15.86
CA VAL A 49 -21.80 5.97 16.24
C VAL A 49 -23.23 5.63 15.77
N GLU A 50 -23.34 4.73 14.80
CA GLU A 50 -24.64 4.38 14.16
C GLU A 50 -24.71 2.88 13.93
N ASN A 51 -25.93 2.32 13.90
CA ASN A 51 -26.14 0.94 13.46
C ASN A 51 -25.81 0.85 11.95
N MET A 52 -25.04 -0.14 11.54
CA MET A 52 -24.63 -0.35 10.15
C MET A 52 -25.83 -0.45 9.19
N GLN A 53 -26.98 -0.99 9.65
CA GLN A 53 -28.20 -1.10 8.86
C GLN A 53 -28.89 0.26 8.62
N ASP A 54 -28.56 1.28 9.40
CA ASP A 54 -29.12 2.63 9.27
C ASP A 54 -28.24 3.57 8.44
N VAL A 55 -27.03 3.16 8.10
CA VAL A 55 -26.07 4.00 7.36
C VAL A 55 -26.25 3.82 5.86
N PRO A 56 -26.67 4.88 5.11
CA PRO A 56 -27.01 4.77 3.69
C PRO A 56 -25.79 4.90 2.76
N ILE A 57 -24.80 4.03 2.96
CA ILE A 57 -23.63 3.79 2.11
C ILE A 57 -23.24 2.31 2.20
N THR A 58 -22.47 1.83 1.24
CA THR A 58 -21.91 0.48 1.31
C THR A 58 -20.79 0.41 2.32
N ILE A 59 -20.95 -0.47 3.30
CA ILE A 59 -19.97 -0.73 4.37
C ILE A 59 -19.83 -2.23 4.58
N GLN A 60 -18.58 -2.70 4.66
CA GLN A 60 -18.24 -4.01 5.19
C GLN A 60 -17.56 -3.81 6.56
N ALA A 61 -17.96 -4.59 7.55
CA ALA A 61 -17.38 -4.53 8.89
C ALA A 61 -16.95 -5.93 9.34
N LEU A 62 -15.65 -6.10 9.55
CA LEU A 62 -15.09 -7.31 10.14
C LEU A 62 -14.93 -7.07 11.64
N THR A 63 -15.83 -7.65 12.44
CA THR A 63 -15.80 -7.52 13.91
C THR A 63 -14.65 -8.29 14.52
N ALA A 64 -14.28 -8.01 15.78
CA ALA A 64 -13.26 -8.77 16.52
C ALA A 64 -13.52 -10.29 16.50
N GLU A 65 -14.79 -10.69 16.59
CA GLU A 65 -15.19 -12.08 16.47
C GLU A 65 -14.90 -12.62 15.06
N THR A 66 -15.33 -11.90 14.02
CA THR A 66 -15.06 -12.29 12.62
C THR A 66 -13.57 -12.39 12.34
N LEU A 67 -12.76 -11.42 12.79
CA LEU A 67 -11.30 -11.44 12.63
C LEU A 67 -10.68 -12.68 13.29
N THR A 68 -11.16 -13.05 14.50
CA THR A 68 -10.73 -14.26 15.19
C THR A 68 -11.15 -15.53 14.47
N GLN A 69 -12.41 -15.60 14.00
CA GLN A 69 -12.95 -16.75 13.27
C GLN A 69 -12.22 -16.99 11.92
N LEU A 70 -11.77 -15.92 11.25
CA LEU A 70 -11.04 -15.95 9.98
C LEU A 70 -9.53 -16.09 10.15
N ASN A 71 -9.03 -16.17 11.38
CA ASN A 71 -7.59 -16.19 11.67
C ASN A 71 -6.82 -14.98 11.13
N VAL A 72 -7.47 -13.81 11.05
CA VAL A 72 -6.85 -12.59 10.53
C VAL A 72 -5.79 -12.05 11.49
N GLN A 73 -4.60 -11.79 10.95
CA GLN A 73 -3.47 -11.22 11.67
C GLN A 73 -2.87 -10.00 10.93
N THR A 74 -2.88 -10.01 9.60
CA THR A 74 -2.30 -8.96 8.75
C THR A 74 -3.29 -8.52 7.67
N PHE A 75 -2.89 -7.51 6.88
CA PHE A 75 -3.65 -7.03 5.74
C PHE A 75 -3.96 -8.15 4.73
N ASP A 76 -2.96 -8.94 4.36
CA ASP A 76 -3.12 -10.01 3.36
C ASP A 76 -4.10 -11.11 3.82
N ASP A 77 -4.28 -11.28 5.13
CA ASP A 77 -5.19 -12.30 5.67
C ASP A 77 -6.66 -11.91 5.51
N PHE A 78 -7.01 -10.62 5.58
CA PHE A 78 -8.42 -10.23 5.51
C PHE A 78 -8.89 -9.70 4.16
N ILE A 79 -7.99 -9.15 3.33
CA ILE A 79 -8.40 -8.57 2.03
C ILE A 79 -9.12 -9.61 1.15
N ARG A 80 -8.70 -10.86 1.20
CA ARG A 80 -9.29 -11.97 0.46
C ARG A 80 -10.76 -12.27 0.82
N TYR A 81 -11.23 -11.78 1.97
CA TYR A 81 -12.62 -11.93 2.41
C TYR A 81 -13.51 -10.72 2.09
N LEU A 82 -12.97 -9.73 1.41
CA LEU A 82 -13.64 -8.49 1.04
C LEU A 82 -13.89 -8.48 -0.48
N PRO A 83 -15.03 -8.96 -0.98
CA PRO A 83 -15.37 -8.79 -2.39
C PRO A 83 -15.32 -7.29 -2.75
N ASN A 84 -14.86 -6.97 -3.95
CA ASN A 84 -14.71 -5.61 -4.45
C ASN A 84 -13.49 -4.83 -3.93
N VAL A 85 -12.63 -5.48 -3.14
CA VAL A 85 -11.34 -4.93 -2.71
C VAL A 85 -10.22 -5.79 -3.29
N THR A 86 -9.26 -5.16 -3.96
CA THR A 86 -8.07 -5.82 -4.52
C THR A 86 -6.80 -5.11 -4.06
N SER A 87 -5.68 -5.75 -4.26
CA SER A 87 -4.36 -5.18 -3.96
C SER A 87 -3.34 -5.63 -5.00
N ALA A 88 -2.56 -4.69 -5.50
CA ALA A 88 -1.31 -4.99 -6.19
C ALA A 88 -0.17 -4.86 -5.17
N SER A 89 0.54 -5.94 -4.90
CA SER A 89 1.59 -5.97 -3.87
C SER A 89 2.75 -6.85 -4.29
N THR A 90 3.95 -6.47 -3.89
CA THR A 90 5.19 -7.28 -4.04
C THR A 90 5.63 -7.91 -2.72
N GLY A 91 4.89 -7.67 -1.65
CA GLY A 91 5.14 -8.22 -0.31
C GLY A 91 4.45 -7.43 0.80
N PRO A 92 4.57 -7.85 2.06
CA PRO A 92 3.97 -7.18 3.20
C PRO A 92 4.33 -5.70 3.28
N GLY A 93 3.32 -4.82 3.41
CA GLY A 93 3.50 -3.37 3.44
C GLY A 93 3.93 -2.72 2.12
N GLN A 94 4.04 -3.48 1.04
CA GLN A 94 4.56 -3.07 -0.26
C GLN A 94 3.49 -3.12 -1.35
N GLY A 95 2.33 -2.57 -1.07
CA GLY A 95 1.21 -2.65 -2.01
C GLY A 95 0.31 -1.43 -2.01
N SER A 96 -0.53 -1.37 -3.02
CA SER A 96 -1.63 -0.43 -3.15
C SER A 96 -2.96 -1.15 -3.01
N ILE A 97 -3.92 -0.50 -2.35
CA ILE A 97 -5.27 -1.02 -2.13
C ILE A 97 -6.20 -0.35 -3.14
N TYR A 98 -7.07 -1.14 -3.76
CA TYR A 98 -8.07 -0.67 -4.71
C TYR A 98 -9.46 -1.12 -4.29
N MET A 99 -10.46 -0.28 -4.54
CA MET A 99 -11.86 -0.60 -4.31
C MET A 99 -12.66 -0.42 -5.58
N ARG A 100 -13.66 -1.31 -5.81
CA ARG A 100 -14.52 -1.28 -6.99
C ARG A 100 -13.77 -1.30 -8.33
N GLY A 101 -12.58 -1.93 -8.35
CA GLY A 101 -11.75 -2.01 -9.55
C GLY A 101 -11.11 -0.68 -9.99
N LEU A 102 -11.13 0.36 -9.15
CA LEU A 102 -10.48 1.65 -9.41
C LEU A 102 -8.99 1.55 -9.11
N SER A 103 -8.26 0.86 -9.97
CA SER A 103 -6.82 0.75 -9.86
C SER A 103 -6.13 1.78 -10.75
N THR A 104 -5.07 2.33 -10.25
CA THR A 104 -4.09 3.07 -11.02
C THR A 104 -2.82 2.26 -11.16
N THR A 105 -1.84 2.88 -11.70
CA THR A 105 -0.53 2.35 -11.95
C THR A 105 0.04 1.58 -10.77
N LEU A 106 0.85 0.69 -11.13
CA LEU A 106 1.68 -0.23 -10.37
C LEU A 106 2.31 0.39 -9.13
N PRO A 107 2.31 -0.31 -8.01
CA PRO A 107 3.12 0.13 -6.89
C PRO A 107 4.58 0.17 -7.33
N GLY A 108 5.10 1.36 -7.49
CA GLY A 108 6.52 1.56 -7.63
C GLY A 108 7.15 1.24 -6.29
N VAL A 109 7.76 0.06 -6.16
CA VAL A 109 8.42 -0.34 -4.91
C VAL A 109 9.69 0.46 -4.69
N GLN A 110 10.29 0.94 -5.78
CA GLN A 110 11.49 1.79 -5.75
C GLN A 110 11.08 3.25 -5.68
N GLY A 111 11.47 3.94 -4.62
CA GLY A 111 11.20 5.36 -4.48
C GLY A 111 9.70 5.69 -4.48
N SER A 112 8.92 4.83 -3.87
CA SER A 112 7.46 4.97 -3.87
C SER A 112 7.01 6.28 -3.24
N GLY A 113 7.71 6.75 -2.23
CA GLY A 113 7.46 8.03 -1.57
C GLY A 113 7.74 9.23 -2.47
N GLY A 114 8.77 9.15 -3.30
CA GLY A 114 9.24 10.23 -4.15
C GLY A 114 8.60 10.30 -5.53
N ILE A 115 8.23 9.16 -6.10
CA ILE A 115 7.82 9.07 -7.51
C ILE A 115 6.31 8.88 -7.64
N GLY A 116 5.71 8.12 -6.72
CA GLY A 116 4.33 7.67 -6.86
C GLY A 116 3.26 8.74 -6.58
N SER A 117 2.06 8.49 -7.09
CA SER A 117 0.86 9.21 -6.70
C SER A 117 0.39 8.78 -5.31
N PHE A 118 -0.30 9.66 -4.57
CA PHE A 118 -0.98 9.28 -3.33
C PHE A 118 -2.06 8.22 -3.64
N PRO A 119 -2.31 7.28 -2.70
CA PRO A 119 -3.32 6.24 -2.91
C PRO A 119 -4.72 6.85 -3.01
N ASN A 120 -5.61 6.17 -3.73
CA ASN A 120 -7.01 6.56 -3.87
C ASN A 120 -7.91 5.95 -2.79
N VAL A 121 -7.40 5.00 -2.00
CA VAL A 121 -8.03 4.46 -0.79
C VAL A 121 -7.31 4.99 0.43
N ALA A 122 -8.03 5.69 1.31
CA ALA A 122 -7.47 6.17 2.56
C ALA A 122 -7.42 5.06 3.62
N VAL A 123 -6.28 4.91 4.28
CA VAL A 123 -6.08 3.93 5.36
C VAL A 123 -5.95 4.66 6.70
N TYR A 124 -6.69 4.21 7.71
CA TYR A 124 -6.71 4.82 9.04
C TYR A 124 -6.44 3.81 10.15
N LEU A 125 -5.63 4.22 11.12
CA LEU A 125 -5.57 3.59 12.44
C LEU A 125 -6.34 4.50 13.42
N ASP A 126 -7.52 4.04 13.85
CA ASP A 126 -8.53 4.87 14.52
C ASP A 126 -8.90 6.11 13.65
N ASP A 127 -8.54 7.31 14.08
CA ASP A 127 -8.78 8.55 13.33
C ASP A 127 -7.50 9.12 12.66
N GLN A 128 -6.35 8.43 12.75
CA GLN A 128 -5.09 8.85 12.15
C GLN A 128 -4.88 8.19 10.79
N SER A 129 -4.70 8.97 9.72
CA SER A 129 -4.36 8.47 8.40
C SER A 129 -2.90 7.97 8.33
N GLY A 130 -2.70 6.85 7.64
CA GLY A 130 -1.39 6.25 7.36
C GLY A 130 -1.10 6.08 5.87
N ALA A 131 -1.76 6.87 5.01
CA ALA A 131 -1.57 6.80 3.57
C ALA A 131 -0.15 7.17 3.14
N LEU A 132 0.43 6.39 2.22
CA LEU A 132 1.74 6.64 1.61
C LEU A 132 1.71 6.15 0.16
N PRO A 133 2.30 6.84 -0.81
CA PRO A 133 2.40 6.37 -2.19
C PRO A 133 3.01 4.97 -2.27
N GLY A 134 2.39 4.09 -3.07
CA GLY A 134 2.88 2.74 -3.35
C GLY A 134 3.00 1.78 -2.17
N ARG A 135 2.58 2.18 -0.96
CA ARG A 135 2.72 1.36 0.26
C ARG A 135 1.47 1.45 1.13
N ASN A 136 0.88 0.31 1.44
CA ASN A 136 -0.14 0.22 2.47
C ASN A 136 0.48 0.30 3.88
N LEU A 137 -0.29 0.80 4.84
CA LEU A 137 0.06 0.66 6.26
C LEU A 137 -0.45 -0.71 6.72
N ASP A 138 0.47 -1.67 6.83
CA ASP A 138 0.16 -3.04 7.24
C ASP A 138 0.13 -3.14 8.77
N ILE A 139 -1.06 -3.05 9.33
CA ILE A 139 -1.30 -3.06 10.77
C ILE A 139 -1.59 -4.48 11.23
N TYR A 140 -0.80 -4.99 12.17
CA TYR A 140 -1.07 -6.27 12.80
C TYR A 140 -2.37 -6.22 13.62
N ALA A 141 -3.26 -7.17 13.39
CA ALA A 141 -4.64 -7.15 13.87
C ALA A 141 -4.82 -7.55 15.35
N ALA A 142 -3.83 -7.24 16.21
CA ALA A 142 -3.95 -7.51 17.65
C ALA A 142 -4.95 -6.55 18.32
N ASP A 143 -5.93 -7.12 19.02
CA ASP A 143 -6.90 -6.38 19.84
C ASP A 143 -7.62 -5.24 19.08
N LEU A 144 -8.08 -5.54 17.87
CA LEU A 144 -8.98 -4.67 17.13
C LEU A 144 -10.43 -4.91 17.57
N GLU A 145 -11.20 -3.84 17.66
CA GLU A 145 -12.65 -3.90 17.81
C GLU A 145 -13.31 -4.34 16.51
N ARG A 146 -12.84 -3.76 15.39
CA ARG A 146 -13.29 -4.10 14.05
C ARG A 146 -12.40 -3.45 12.96
N ILE A 147 -12.55 -3.94 11.75
CA ILE A 147 -12.08 -3.26 10.52
C ILE A 147 -13.32 -2.78 9.77
N GLU A 148 -13.38 -1.49 9.44
CA GLU A 148 -14.44 -0.90 8.61
C GLU A 148 -13.90 -0.63 7.21
N VAL A 149 -14.61 -1.09 6.18
CA VAL A 149 -14.34 -0.84 4.76
C VAL A 149 -15.51 -0.07 4.19
N LEU A 150 -15.27 1.18 3.83
CA LEU A 150 -16.25 2.08 3.24
C LEU A 150 -15.97 2.15 1.74
N GLU A 151 -16.85 1.63 0.95
CA GLU A 151 -16.69 1.60 -0.51
C GLU A 151 -17.30 2.83 -1.17
N GLY A 152 -16.66 3.29 -2.25
CA GLY A 152 -17.01 4.53 -2.93
C GLY A 152 -16.49 5.80 -2.25
N PRO A 153 -16.60 6.96 -2.93
CA PRO A 153 -15.98 8.21 -2.53
C PRO A 153 -16.45 8.73 -1.17
N GLN A 154 -15.49 9.04 -0.29
CA GLN A 154 -15.70 9.57 1.06
C GLN A 154 -15.04 10.95 1.27
N GLY A 155 -14.75 11.69 0.19
CA GLY A 155 -14.01 12.95 0.24
C GLY A 155 -14.63 14.04 1.12
N THR A 156 -15.93 14.01 1.37
CA THR A 156 -16.63 14.97 2.22
C THR A 156 -16.20 14.87 3.69
N LEU A 157 -16.15 13.66 4.25
CA LEU A 157 -15.87 13.45 5.67
C LEU A 157 -14.41 13.06 5.95
N PHE A 158 -13.75 12.38 5.01
CA PHE A 158 -12.40 11.86 5.19
C PHE A 158 -11.34 12.66 4.41
N GLY A 159 -11.74 13.50 3.45
CA GLY A 159 -10.83 14.41 2.75
C GLY A 159 -10.04 13.78 1.62
N SER A 160 -8.79 14.23 1.48
CA SER A 160 -7.89 13.78 0.41
C SER A 160 -7.49 12.31 0.59
N GLY A 161 -7.35 11.59 -0.55
CA GLY A 161 -7.02 10.17 -0.54
C GLY A 161 -8.21 9.23 -0.29
N ALA A 162 -9.36 9.72 0.22
CA ALA A 162 -10.59 8.96 0.31
C ALA A 162 -11.39 9.08 -0.99
N GLU A 163 -10.73 8.80 -2.11
CA GLU A 163 -11.29 8.96 -3.45
C GLU A 163 -12.17 7.78 -3.83
N SER A 164 -11.66 6.56 -3.74
CA SER A 164 -12.40 5.34 -4.06
C SER A 164 -12.94 4.62 -2.82
N GLY A 165 -12.46 4.97 -1.63
CA GLY A 165 -12.93 4.39 -0.38
C GLY A 165 -12.05 4.67 0.83
N VAL A 166 -12.41 4.03 1.95
CA VAL A 166 -11.69 4.14 3.22
C VAL A 166 -11.59 2.78 3.90
N LEU A 167 -10.39 2.43 4.35
CA LEU A 167 -10.11 1.28 5.20
C LEU A 167 -9.73 1.79 6.61
N ARG A 168 -10.44 1.34 7.65
CA ARG A 168 -10.23 1.80 9.01
C ARG A 168 -10.00 0.63 9.97
N TYR A 169 -8.90 0.64 10.67
CA TYR A 169 -8.61 -0.24 11.79
C TYR A 169 -9.04 0.45 13.08
N ILE A 170 -10.05 -0.08 13.74
CA ILE A 170 -10.60 0.46 14.99
C ILE A 170 -10.10 -0.39 16.15
N THR A 171 -9.34 0.22 17.07
CA THR A 171 -8.76 -0.49 18.22
C THR A 171 -9.76 -0.58 19.38
N ASN A 172 -9.65 -1.64 20.21
CA ASN A 172 -10.39 -1.69 21.47
C ASN A 172 -9.93 -0.57 22.42
N LYS A 173 -10.91 0.08 23.07
CA LYS A 173 -10.65 1.17 24.03
C LYS A 173 -10.57 0.62 25.45
N PRO A 174 -9.86 1.31 26.39
CA PRO A 174 -9.90 0.94 27.80
C PRO A 174 -11.32 0.98 28.38
N LYS A 175 -11.67 -0.02 29.21
CA LYS A 175 -12.93 -0.12 29.94
C LYS A 175 -12.70 0.28 31.39
N ILE A 176 -13.50 1.22 31.91
CA ILE A 176 -13.28 1.85 33.22
C ILE A 176 -13.84 1.03 34.41
N ASP A 177 -14.60 -0.02 34.14
CA ASP A 177 -15.37 -0.78 35.12
C ASP A 177 -14.96 -2.24 35.21
N VAL A 178 -14.08 -2.74 34.32
CA VAL A 178 -13.77 -4.13 34.19
C VAL A 178 -12.26 -4.40 34.13
N THR A 179 -11.79 -5.36 34.93
CA THR A 179 -10.47 -5.97 34.72
C THR A 179 -10.64 -7.18 33.82
N GLU A 180 -10.03 -7.14 32.64
CA GLU A 180 -10.07 -8.21 31.67
C GLU A 180 -8.72 -8.37 30.98
N GLY A 181 -8.44 -9.56 30.49
CA GLY A 181 -7.25 -9.79 29.72
C GLY A 181 -7.34 -11.03 28.85
N SER A 182 -6.36 -11.18 27.98
CA SER A 182 -6.22 -12.40 27.19
C SER A 182 -4.77 -12.68 26.85
N VAL A 183 -4.44 -13.96 26.69
CA VAL A 183 -3.17 -14.43 26.15
C VAL A 183 -3.50 -15.41 25.03
N GLY A 184 -2.90 -15.18 23.85
CA GLY A 184 -3.04 -16.04 22.69
C GLY A 184 -1.69 -16.52 22.18
N ALA A 185 -1.63 -17.75 21.67
CA ALA A 185 -0.47 -18.28 20.97
C ALA A 185 -0.93 -19.16 19.81
N ALA A 186 -0.22 -19.11 18.68
CA ALA A 186 -0.43 -20.04 17.58
C ALA A 186 0.89 -20.58 17.05
N TYR A 187 0.81 -21.78 16.49
CA TYR A 187 1.88 -22.42 15.74
C TYR A 187 1.32 -22.98 14.45
N GLU A 188 2.00 -22.69 13.35
CA GLU A 188 1.55 -23.01 12.01
C GLU A 188 2.66 -23.66 11.19
N TYR A 189 2.26 -24.53 10.28
CA TYR A 189 3.15 -25.14 9.29
C TYR A 189 2.62 -24.84 7.88
N THR A 190 3.48 -24.23 7.07
CA THR A 190 3.19 -23.95 5.66
C THR A 190 3.80 -25.03 4.78
N ALA A 191 3.02 -25.57 3.85
CA ALA A 191 3.51 -26.53 2.86
C ALA A 191 4.64 -25.88 2.04
N HIS A 192 5.70 -26.65 1.78
CA HIS A 192 6.90 -26.18 1.07
C HIS A 192 7.68 -25.05 1.76
N GLY A 193 7.35 -24.71 3.01
CA GLY A 193 7.96 -23.61 3.73
C GLY A 193 8.37 -23.93 5.17
N ASP A 194 8.79 -22.89 5.87
CA ASP A 194 9.17 -22.96 7.26
C ASP A 194 7.96 -22.70 8.20
N PRO A 195 8.01 -23.21 9.45
CA PRO A 195 6.95 -22.97 10.42
C PRO A 195 6.86 -21.51 10.83
N SER A 196 5.65 -21.13 11.29
CA SER A 196 5.33 -19.80 11.82
C SER A 196 4.83 -19.91 13.26
N SER A 197 4.97 -18.84 14.02
CA SER A 197 4.45 -18.77 15.39
C SER A 197 4.11 -17.33 15.78
N ASN A 198 3.03 -17.17 16.54
CA ASN A 198 2.69 -15.88 17.13
C ASN A 198 2.32 -16.01 18.61
N VAL A 199 2.50 -14.90 19.31
CA VAL A 199 2.07 -14.71 20.70
C VAL A 199 1.55 -13.31 20.85
N GLN A 200 0.43 -13.17 21.55
CA GLN A 200 -0.13 -11.87 21.92
C GLN A 200 -0.69 -11.88 23.33
N ALA A 201 -0.67 -10.72 23.97
CA ALA A 201 -1.30 -10.53 25.28
C ALA A 201 -1.99 -9.16 25.36
N VAL A 202 -3.13 -9.14 26.01
CA VAL A 202 -3.96 -7.94 26.25
C VAL A 202 -4.28 -7.86 27.71
N LEU A 203 -4.23 -6.66 28.29
CA LEU A 203 -4.63 -6.41 29.68
C LEU A 203 -5.36 -5.06 29.75
N ASN A 204 -6.55 -5.07 30.34
CA ASN A 204 -7.33 -3.90 30.70
C ASN A 204 -7.43 -3.76 32.22
N LEU A 205 -7.04 -2.60 32.74
CA LEU A 205 -7.01 -2.32 34.18
C LEU A 205 -7.73 -1.01 34.48
N PRO A 206 -8.83 -1.00 35.23
CA PRO A 206 -9.37 0.17 35.91
C PRO A 206 -8.42 0.58 37.04
N VAL A 207 -7.59 1.60 36.81
CA VAL A 207 -6.62 2.08 37.82
C VAL A 207 -7.32 2.90 38.91
N ILE A 208 -8.29 3.71 38.48
CA ILE A 208 -9.19 4.44 39.35
C ILE A 208 -10.61 4.09 38.89
N PRO A 209 -11.36 3.32 39.67
CA PRO A 209 -12.71 2.89 39.30
C PRO A 209 -13.57 4.05 38.79
N GLU A 210 -14.33 3.79 37.73
CA GLU A 210 -15.22 4.75 37.03
C GLU A 210 -14.54 6.01 36.47
N THR A 211 -13.22 6.15 36.64
CA THR A 211 -12.49 7.38 36.27
C THR A 211 -11.34 7.15 35.30
N LEU A 212 -10.44 6.21 35.60
CA LEU A 212 -9.23 6.00 34.79
C LEU A 212 -8.98 4.51 34.54
N ALA A 213 -8.91 4.14 33.27
CA ALA A 213 -8.49 2.81 32.86
C ALA A 213 -7.30 2.86 31.90
N LEU A 214 -6.46 1.84 32.00
CA LEU A 214 -5.36 1.58 31.09
C LEU A 214 -5.61 0.29 30.32
N ARG A 215 -5.21 0.25 29.07
CA ARG A 215 -5.20 -0.96 28.23
C ARG A 215 -3.84 -1.11 27.56
N GLY A 216 -3.24 -2.28 27.75
CA GLY A 216 -1.96 -2.66 27.15
C GLY A 216 -2.12 -3.85 26.22
N VAL A 217 -1.45 -3.79 25.06
CA VAL A 217 -1.41 -4.86 24.06
C VAL A 217 0.04 -5.07 23.66
N ILE A 218 0.48 -6.31 23.63
CA ILE A 218 1.78 -6.69 23.07
C ILE A 218 1.61 -7.88 22.14
N TYR A 219 2.41 -7.94 21.08
CA TYR A 219 2.39 -9.06 20.15
C TYR A 219 3.77 -9.28 19.51
N SER A 220 4.00 -10.53 19.13
CA SER A 220 5.13 -10.95 18.32
C SER A 220 4.67 -12.05 17.39
N ASP A 221 4.81 -11.86 16.09
CA ASP A 221 4.51 -12.82 15.03
C ASP A 221 5.78 -13.05 14.20
N SER A 222 6.08 -14.32 13.91
CA SER A 222 7.20 -14.73 13.06
C SER A 222 6.68 -15.72 12.03
N ARG A 223 6.59 -15.29 10.79
CA ARG A 223 6.09 -16.09 9.67
C ARG A 223 7.25 -16.67 8.87
N GLY A 224 7.30 -17.98 8.77
CA GLY A 224 8.26 -18.71 7.95
C GLY A 224 8.07 -18.43 6.47
N GLY A 225 9.17 -18.44 5.73
CA GLY A 225 9.15 -18.27 4.29
C GLY A 225 8.65 -19.51 3.55
N TYR A 226 8.41 -19.35 2.24
CA TYR A 226 7.99 -20.42 1.34
C TYR A 226 8.53 -20.25 -0.08
N ILE A 227 9.23 -19.16 -0.37
CA ILE A 227 9.94 -18.95 -1.65
C ILE A 227 11.40 -19.38 -1.47
N ASN A 228 11.95 -20.04 -2.48
CA ASN A 228 13.33 -20.51 -2.50
C ASN A 228 14.18 -19.64 -3.42
N ASN A 229 15.31 -19.13 -2.93
CA ASN A 229 16.30 -18.55 -3.80
C ASN A 229 17.22 -19.66 -4.31
N VAL A 230 17.00 -20.08 -5.57
CA VAL A 230 17.72 -21.20 -6.17
C VAL A 230 19.00 -20.75 -6.87
N PRO A 231 20.00 -21.68 -7.04
CA PRO A 231 21.25 -21.32 -7.71
C PRO A 231 21.00 -20.81 -9.13
N GLY A 232 21.70 -19.73 -9.48
CA GLY A 232 21.62 -19.15 -10.80
C GLY A 232 22.82 -18.30 -11.16
N THR A 233 23.02 -18.13 -12.46
CA THR A 233 23.99 -17.22 -13.02
C THR A 233 23.28 -16.32 -14.01
N PHE A 234 23.22 -15.06 -13.71
CA PHE A 234 22.72 -14.04 -14.64
C PHE A 234 23.75 -13.81 -15.73
N VAL A 235 23.30 -13.99 -16.98
CA VAL A 235 24.08 -13.59 -18.16
C VAL A 235 23.13 -12.86 -19.08
N ARG A 236 23.57 -11.72 -19.59
CA ARG A 236 22.76 -10.97 -20.53
C ARG A 236 22.49 -11.78 -21.81
N GLN A 237 21.25 -11.75 -22.29
CA GLN A 237 20.83 -12.49 -23.48
C GLN A 237 21.12 -11.72 -24.77
N SER A 238 21.29 -12.44 -25.88
CA SER A 238 21.47 -11.82 -27.20
C SER A 238 20.23 -11.05 -27.69
N THR A 239 19.06 -11.36 -27.12
CA THR A 239 17.79 -10.68 -27.40
C THR A 239 17.55 -9.47 -26.52
N ASP A 240 18.35 -9.28 -25.47
CA ASP A 240 18.21 -8.12 -24.60
C ASP A 240 18.52 -6.85 -25.38
N THR A 241 17.70 -5.84 -25.21
CA THR A 241 17.90 -4.53 -25.82
C THR A 241 19.06 -3.80 -25.15
N GLY A 242 19.80 -2.99 -25.92
CA GLY A 242 20.93 -2.17 -25.44
C GLY A 242 22.28 -2.77 -25.75
N ILE A 243 23.29 -2.43 -24.94
CA ILE A 243 24.69 -2.67 -25.23
C ILE A 243 25.13 -3.98 -24.62
N HIS A 244 26.04 -4.68 -25.30
CA HIS A 244 26.54 -5.96 -24.86
C HIS A 244 27.83 -5.82 -24.06
N TYR A 245 27.95 -6.59 -22.97
CA TYR A 245 29.16 -6.67 -22.18
C TYR A 245 30.36 -7.20 -22.94
N ALA A 246 31.55 -6.88 -22.48
CA ALA A 246 32.78 -7.54 -22.96
C ALA A 246 32.63 -9.07 -22.80
N GLY A 247 32.98 -9.78 -23.84
CA GLY A 247 32.77 -11.25 -23.93
C GLY A 247 31.62 -11.68 -24.80
N TYR A 248 30.84 -10.73 -25.37
CA TYR A 248 29.92 -11.03 -26.46
C TYR A 248 30.68 -11.16 -27.77
N VAL A 249 30.43 -12.23 -28.48
CA VAL A 249 30.96 -12.46 -29.81
C VAL A 249 29.81 -12.54 -30.79
N ASN A 250 29.77 -11.64 -31.78
CA ASN A 250 28.69 -11.55 -32.76
C ASN A 250 27.29 -11.44 -32.14
N ASN A 251 27.13 -10.64 -31.07
CA ASN A 251 25.89 -10.50 -30.31
C ASN A 251 25.42 -11.77 -29.56
N VAL A 252 26.31 -12.72 -29.35
CA VAL A 252 26.04 -13.92 -28.56
C VAL A 252 26.91 -13.88 -27.31
N PRO A 253 26.37 -14.15 -26.11
CA PRO A 253 27.16 -14.23 -24.91
C PRO A 253 28.27 -15.26 -25.06
N GLY A 254 29.51 -14.87 -24.78
CA GLY A 254 30.58 -15.81 -24.56
C GLY A 254 30.43 -16.58 -23.25
N PRO A 255 31.40 -17.40 -22.87
CA PRO A 255 31.39 -18.05 -21.56
C PRO A 255 31.23 -17.02 -20.43
N ALA A 256 30.48 -17.38 -19.37
CA ALA A 256 30.28 -16.51 -18.21
C ALA A 256 31.63 -16.12 -17.57
N THR A 257 31.83 -14.84 -17.38
CA THR A 257 33.00 -14.24 -16.71
C THR A 257 32.53 -13.25 -15.64
N PRO A 258 33.35 -12.85 -14.68
CA PRO A 258 32.96 -11.83 -13.70
C PRO A 258 32.53 -10.50 -14.31
N GLN A 259 32.89 -10.23 -15.56
CA GLN A 259 32.55 -8.99 -16.26
C GLN A 259 31.17 -9.03 -16.96
N ASN A 260 30.69 -10.22 -17.31
CA ASN A 260 29.43 -10.36 -18.05
C ASN A 260 28.36 -11.18 -17.31
N SER A 261 28.66 -11.60 -16.09
CA SER A 261 27.76 -12.46 -15.32
C SER A 261 27.75 -12.09 -13.83
N ALA A 262 26.68 -12.47 -13.18
CA ALA A 262 26.56 -12.49 -11.73
C ALA A 262 26.02 -13.85 -11.30
N ASN A 263 26.46 -14.39 -10.17
CA ASN A 263 25.89 -15.59 -9.58
C ASN A 263 25.42 -15.29 -8.14
N ASN A 264 24.48 -16.10 -7.68
CA ASN A 264 23.88 -15.96 -6.36
C ASN A 264 24.26 -17.10 -5.38
N ASN A 265 25.37 -17.81 -5.64
CA ASN A 265 25.76 -18.98 -4.86
C ASN A 265 25.82 -18.76 -3.34
N ASN A 266 26.13 -17.54 -2.91
CA ASN A 266 26.19 -17.16 -1.50
C ASN A 266 24.84 -16.74 -0.90
N LEU A 267 23.78 -16.68 -1.72
CA LEU A 267 22.43 -16.28 -1.33
C LEU A 267 21.40 -17.41 -1.50
N VAL A 268 21.86 -18.58 -1.94
CA VAL A 268 21.00 -19.77 -2.11
C VAL A 268 20.45 -20.16 -0.75
N GLN A 269 19.12 -20.17 -0.65
CA GLN A 269 18.41 -20.45 0.60
C GLN A 269 16.99 -20.90 0.30
N ASN A 270 16.54 -21.93 1.03
CA ASN A 270 15.13 -22.33 1.01
C ASN A 270 14.32 -21.41 1.93
N ALA A 271 13.06 -21.20 1.61
CA ALA A 271 12.10 -20.47 2.43
C ALA A 271 12.63 -19.10 2.88
N PHE A 272 13.28 -18.36 1.97
CA PHE A 272 14.03 -17.16 2.35
C PHE A 272 13.17 -15.91 2.55
N ASN A 273 11.89 -15.93 2.15
CA ASN A 273 10.94 -14.82 2.29
C ASN A 273 10.22 -14.83 3.64
N THR A 274 10.96 -14.57 4.70
CA THR A 274 10.39 -14.50 6.05
C THR A 274 9.85 -13.11 6.37
N VAL A 275 8.86 -13.02 7.27
CA VAL A 275 8.38 -11.74 7.81
C VAL A 275 8.10 -11.84 9.31
N SER A 276 8.40 -10.79 10.04
CA SER A 276 8.06 -10.69 11.46
C SER A 276 7.36 -9.37 11.78
N TYR A 277 6.41 -9.43 12.72
CA TYR A 277 5.72 -8.26 13.28
C TYR A 277 5.91 -8.28 14.79
N GLN A 278 6.34 -7.15 15.34
CA GLN A 278 6.45 -6.95 16.78
C GLN A 278 5.87 -5.61 17.15
N GLY A 279 5.08 -5.56 18.19
CA GLY A 279 4.47 -4.30 18.58
C GLY A 279 3.93 -4.23 19.98
N ILE A 280 3.67 -2.99 20.38
CA ILE A 280 3.05 -2.63 21.64
C ILE A 280 2.07 -1.48 21.41
N ARG A 281 0.92 -1.55 22.06
CA ARG A 281 -0.04 -0.44 22.15
C ARG A 281 -0.43 -0.21 23.60
N LEU A 282 -0.34 1.03 24.03
CA LEU A 282 -0.77 1.50 25.35
C LEU A 282 -1.83 2.56 25.19
N SER A 283 -2.94 2.43 25.91
CA SER A 283 -4.03 3.39 25.87
C SER A 283 -4.48 3.74 27.28
N ALA A 284 -4.84 5.00 27.51
CA ALA A 284 -5.37 5.52 28.76
C ALA A 284 -6.68 6.25 28.47
N LEU A 285 -7.76 5.83 29.09
CA LEU A 285 -9.05 6.50 29.05
C LEU A 285 -9.30 7.17 30.41
N TRP A 286 -9.43 8.48 30.38
CA TRP A 286 -9.72 9.28 31.55
C TRP A 286 -11.10 9.95 31.40
N LYS A 287 -12.03 9.60 32.27
CA LYS A 287 -13.35 10.21 32.42
C LYS A 287 -13.26 11.33 33.46
N PHE A 288 -13.34 12.57 33.01
CA PHE A 288 -13.27 13.74 33.91
C PHE A 288 -14.56 13.91 34.69
N ASN A 289 -15.70 13.67 34.03
CA ASN A 289 -17.05 13.71 34.56
C ASN A 289 -18.00 12.98 33.58
N GLU A 290 -19.31 13.07 33.78
CA GLU A 290 -20.29 12.41 32.92
C GLU A 290 -20.31 12.90 31.47
N ASP A 291 -19.86 14.14 31.23
CA ASP A 291 -19.91 14.76 29.92
C ASP A 291 -18.57 14.75 29.20
N TRP A 292 -17.45 14.55 29.91
CA TRP A 292 -16.12 14.72 29.33
C TRP A 292 -15.17 13.57 29.61
N ASN A 293 -14.53 13.08 28.55
CA ASN A 293 -13.45 12.09 28.67
C ASN A 293 -12.33 12.37 27.64
N ALA A 294 -11.15 11.84 27.93
CA ALA A 294 -10.03 11.85 27.01
C ALA A 294 -9.43 10.45 26.88
N LEU A 295 -9.11 10.08 25.66
CA LEU A 295 -8.39 8.84 25.30
C LEU A 295 -7.04 9.22 24.69
N LEU A 296 -5.96 8.81 25.36
CA LEU A 296 -4.61 8.88 24.80
C LEU A 296 -4.17 7.47 24.41
N ALA A 297 -3.70 7.29 23.19
CA ALA A 297 -3.17 6.02 22.69
C ALA A 297 -1.79 6.24 22.07
N GLN A 298 -0.88 5.29 22.38
CA GLN A 298 0.45 5.22 21.81
C GLN A 298 0.65 3.82 21.23
N SER A 299 0.93 3.73 19.94
CA SER A 299 1.22 2.48 19.22
C SER A 299 2.63 2.49 18.67
N TYR A 300 3.28 1.34 18.70
CA TYR A 300 4.53 1.06 18.02
C TYR A 300 4.44 -0.30 17.34
N GLN A 301 4.88 -0.38 16.09
CA GLN A 301 5.06 -1.64 15.35
C GLN A 301 6.39 -1.62 14.59
N ASP A 302 7.05 -2.78 14.56
CA ASP A 302 8.23 -3.09 13.76
C ASP A 302 7.89 -4.31 12.89
N MET A 303 7.80 -4.10 11.58
CA MET A 303 7.72 -5.14 10.57
C MET A 303 9.10 -5.30 9.92
N ASN A 304 9.54 -6.55 9.76
CA ASN A 304 10.81 -6.85 9.09
C ASN A 304 10.61 -8.06 8.18
N SER A 305 10.67 -7.83 6.88
CA SER A 305 10.65 -8.87 5.86
C SER A 305 12.01 -9.08 5.23
N GLN A 306 12.29 -10.32 4.86
CA GLN A 306 13.51 -10.73 4.14
C GLN A 306 13.08 -11.41 2.85
N GLY A 307 13.95 -11.38 1.83
CA GLY A 307 13.65 -12.01 0.56
C GLY A 307 12.59 -11.28 -0.27
N VAL A 308 11.98 -12.00 -1.18
CA VAL A 308 10.92 -11.52 -2.07
C VAL A 308 9.71 -12.43 -1.98
N PHE A 309 8.50 -11.90 -2.25
CA PHE A 309 7.23 -12.63 -2.13
C PHE A 309 6.63 -12.99 -3.49
N TYR A 310 7.45 -12.93 -4.54
CA TYR A 310 7.11 -13.39 -5.87
C TYR A 310 7.96 -14.60 -6.26
N GLU A 311 7.47 -15.40 -7.21
CA GLU A 311 8.22 -16.43 -7.90
C GLU A 311 8.55 -15.99 -9.33
N MET A 312 9.53 -16.62 -9.92
CA MET A 312 9.93 -16.43 -11.32
C MET A 312 9.68 -17.74 -12.08
N PRO A 313 8.83 -17.75 -13.12
CA PRO A 313 8.61 -18.94 -13.95
C PRO A 313 9.89 -19.40 -14.64
N ASP A 314 10.72 -18.45 -15.07
CA ASP A 314 11.94 -18.71 -15.82
C ASP A 314 13.18 -18.11 -15.15
N SER A 315 14.30 -18.77 -15.36
CA SER A 315 15.60 -18.32 -14.88
C SER A 315 16.06 -17.02 -15.55
N SER A 316 16.90 -16.26 -14.85
CA SER A 316 17.62 -15.11 -15.42
C SER A 316 18.80 -15.53 -16.31
N GLY A 317 18.99 -16.83 -16.60
CA GLY A 317 20.10 -17.35 -17.41
C GLY A 317 19.91 -17.19 -18.91
N THR A 318 20.92 -17.60 -19.65
CA THR A 318 20.88 -17.67 -21.13
C THR A 318 21.34 -19.06 -21.59
N PRO A 319 20.47 -19.88 -22.21
CA PRO A 319 19.03 -19.60 -22.38
C PRO A 319 18.28 -19.60 -21.04
N ALA A 320 17.15 -18.91 -20.98
CA ALA A 320 16.23 -19.02 -19.86
C ALA A 320 15.70 -20.45 -19.79
N VAL A 321 15.61 -20.99 -18.59
CA VAL A 321 15.07 -22.34 -18.33
C VAL A 321 13.99 -22.22 -17.25
N PRO A 322 12.92 -23.04 -17.34
CA PRO A 322 11.87 -23.05 -16.32
C PRO A 322 12.45 -23.30 -14.93
N LEU A 323 12.01 -22.52 -13.96
CA LEU A 323 12.31 -22.72 -12.54
C LEU A 323 11.22 -23.58 -11.88
N PRO A 324 11.55 -24.28 -10.78
CA PRO A 324 10.54 -24.91 -9.96
C PRO A 324 9.57 -23.86 -9.37
N ASP A 325 8.34 -24.27 -9.12
CA ASP A 325 7.37 -23.45 -8.39
C ASP A 325 7.96 -22.90 -7.09
N LEU A 326 7.51 -21.73 -6.66
CA LEU A 326 7.99 -21.06 -5.47
C LEU A 326 9.50 -20.80 -5.47
N SER A 327 10.06 -20.53 -6.63
CA SER A 327 11.50 -20.30 -6.79
C SER A 327 11.78 -18.95 -7.46
N VAL A 328 12.91 -18.40 -7.10
CA VAL A 328 13.41 -17.12 -7.63
C VAL A 328 14.93 -17.15 -7.74
N GLN A 329 15.50 -16.28 -8.55
CA GLN A 329 16.93 -16.03 -8.61
C GLN A 329 17.20 -14.57 -8.30
N THR A 330 17.56 -14.26 -7.05
CA THR A 330 18.05 -12.94 -6.63
C THR A 330 19.54 -12.98 -6.38
N TYR A 331 20.22 -11.93 -6.78
CA TYR A 331 21.69 -11.81 -6.80
C TYR A 331 22.21 -10.87 -5.71
N VAL A 332 21.31 -10.15 -5.05
CA VAL A 332 21.59 -9.20 -3.96
C VAL A 332 20.62 -9.48 -2.81
N PRO A 333 21.06 -9.35 -1.54
CA PRO A 333 20.17 -9.46 -0.40
C PRO A 333 19.00 -8.47 -0.52
N THR A 334 17.78 -8.94 -0.30
CA THR A 334 16.55 -8.16 -0.35
C THR A 334 15.90 -8.13 1.01
N TYR A 335 15.40 -6.98 1.44
CA TYR A 335 14.69 -6.81 2.70
C TYR A 335 13.81 -5.56 2.69
N ASP A 336 12.82 -5.54 3.59
CA ASP A 336 12.03 -4.37 3.93
C ASP A 336 11.79 -4.30 5.43
N LYS A 337 12.16 -3.17 6.05
CA LYS A 337 11.96 -2.85 7.46
C LYS A 337 11.05 -1.65 7.55
N ASP A 338 9.87 -1.84 8.05
CA ASP A 338 8.84 -0.82 8.17
C ASP A 338 8.44 -0.66 9.63
N ARG A 339 8.71 0.51 10.20
CA ARG A 339 8.45 0.82 11.60
C ARG A 339 7.58 2.04 11.71
N PHE A 340 6.55 1.97 12.52
CA PHE A 340 5.79 3.18 12.83
C PHE A 340 5.58 3.37 14.32
N THR A 341 5.42 4.64 14.69
CA THR A 341 4.85 5.08 15.95
C THR A 341 3.65 5.96 15.67
N ASN A 342 2.55 5.73 16.40
CA ASN A 342 1.35 6.56 16.30
C ASN A 342 0.93 7.02 17.69
N THR A 343 0.90 8.34 17.90
CA THR A 343 0.36 8.99 19.11
C THR A 343 -0.96 9.63 18.75
N ALA A 344 -2.04 9.23 19.40
CA ALA A 344 -3.38 9.74 19.15
C ALA A 344 -4.06 10.22 20.44
N LEU A 345 -4.68 11.38 20.40
CA LEU A 345 -5.49 11.95 21.47
C LEU A 345 -6.91 12.19 20.96
N THR A 346 -7.89 11.62 21.64
CA THR A 346 -9.30 11.91 21.39
C THR A 346 -9.92 12.50 22.66
N VAL A 347 -10.57 13.66 22.55
CA VAL A 347 -11.34 14.25 23.62
C VAL A 347 -12.79 14.33 23.20
N ASN A 348 -13.65 13.65 23.96
CA ASN A 348 -15.09 13.71 23.78
C ASN A 348 -15.69 14.59 24.86
N GLY A 349 -16.61 15.48 24.48
CA GLY A 349 -17.27 16.37 25.41
C GLY A 349 -18.67 16.76 24.97
N ARG A 350 -19.36 17.49 25.86
CA ARG A 350 -20.69 18.04 25.59
C ARG A 350 -20.67 19.54 25.92
N VAL A 351 -21.24 20.34 25.03
CA VAL A 351 -21.43 21.78 25.21
C VAL A 351 -22.92 22.07 25.02
N GLY A 352 -23.64 22.25 26.12
CA GLY A 352 -25.10 22.21 26.09
C GLY A 352 -25.59 20.85 25.58
N ASP A 353 -26.42 20.86 24.58
CA ASP A 353 -26.92 19.63 23.94
C ASP A 353 -25.98 19.08 22.84
N LEU A 354 -24.99 19.86 22.43
CA LEU A 354 -24.10 19.50 21.33
C LEU A 354 -22.95 18.60 21.78
N LYS A 355 -22.66 17.57 21.02
CA LYS A 355 -21.50 16.71 21.19
C LYS A 355 -20.28 17.36 20.53
N LEU A 356 -19.18 17.49 21.27
CA LEU A 356 -17.89 17.98 20.76
C LEU A 356 -16.89 16.83 20.77
N VAL A 357 -16.17 16.65 19.65
CA VAL A 357 -15.08 15.70 19.54
C VAL A 357 -13.86 16.44 18.99
N TYR A 358 -12.74 16.30 19.69
CA TYR A 358 -11.43 16.66 19.18
C TYR A 358 -10.62 15.41 18.99
N THR A 359 -9.96 15.29 17.83
CA THR A 359 -8.98 14.24 17.55
C THR A 359 -7.69 14.88 17.04
N GLY A 360 -6.57 14.51 17.66
CA GLY A 360 -5.24 14.90 17.22
C GLY A 360 -4.35 13.69 17.11
N GLY A 361 -3.53 13.60 16.08
CA GLY A 361 -2.65 12.46 15.87
C GLY A 361 -1.33 12.84 15.25
N TYR A 362 -0.28 12.13 15.66
CA TYR A 362 1.07 12.25 15.10
C TYR A 362 1.62 10.87 14.80
N LEU A 363 1.73 10.56 13.50
CA LEU A 363 2.31 9.32 12.99
C LEU A 363 3.73 9.59 12.50
N VAL A 364 4.65 8.71 12.86
CA VAL A 364 6.00 8.64 12.26
C VAL A 364 6.20 7.23 11.74
N ARG A 365 6.52 7.11 10.44
CA ARG A 365 6.84 5.83 9.78
C ARG A 365 8.24 5.92 9.20
N ASN A 366 9.09 4.93 9.50
CA ASN A 366 10.43 4.82 8.96
C ASN A 366 10.53 3.52 8.18
N ILE A 367 10.98 3.63 6.94
CA ILE A 367 11.15 2.50 6.02
C ILE A 367 12.62 2.43 5.62
N GLU A 368 13.18 1.22 5.61
CA GLU A 368 14.48 0.91 5.05
C GLU A 368 14.34 -0.34 4.20
N GLN A 369 14.45 -0.18 2.89
CA GLN A 369 14.27 -1.26 1.92
C GLN A 369 15.50 -1.39 1.03
N GLN A 370 15.82 -2.62 0.62
CA GLN A 370 16.79 -2.91 -0.42
C GLN A 370 16.22 -3.96 -1.36
N GLY A 371 16.33 -3.68 -2.66
CA GLY A 371 15.88 -4.59 -3.70
C GLY A 371 16.96 -4.94 -4.72
N ASP A 372 16.93 -6.16 -5.23
CA ASP A 372 17.76 -6.60 -6.35
C ASP A 372 17.32 -5.88 -7.64
N TYR A 373 18.24 -5.32 -8.36
CA TYR A 373 18.03 -4.62 -9.61
C TYR A 373 18.87 -5.18 -10.77
N THR A 374 19.45 -6.36 -10.59
CA THR A 374 20.34 -7.02 -11.56
C THR A 374 19.64 -7.23 -12.91
N ASN A 375 18.35 -7.55 -12.90
CA ASN A 375 17.56 -7.75 -14.13
C ASN A 375 17.39 -6.46 -14.96
N TYR A 376 17.60 -5.28 -14.39
CA TYR A 376 17.64 -4.01 -15.13
C TYR A 376 18.72 -4.03 -16.21
N ALA A 377 19.77 -4.86 -16.07
CA ALA A 377 20.80 -5.08 -17.09
C ALA A 377 20.23 -5.63 -18.43
N ARG A 378 18.97 -6.07 -18.46
CA ARG A 378 18.22 -6.40 -19.69
C ARG A 378 17.65 -5.19 -20.40
N GLY A 379 17.54 -4.05 -19.72
CA GLY A 379 17.02 -2.81 -20.26
C GLY A 379 17.99 -2.09 -21.19
N VAL A 380 17.47 -1.22 -22.03
CA VAL A 380 18.21 -0.48 -23.07
C VAL A 380 19.35 0.36 -22.51
N TYR A 381 19.21 0.85 -21.27
CA TYR A 381 20.16 1.80 -20.68
C TYR A 381 21.06 1.19 -19.61
N ALA A 382 20.89 -0.08 -19.28
CA ALA A 382 21.56 -0.71 -18.15
C ALA A 382 23.07 -0.73 -18.26
N ASP A 383 23.63 -0.86 -19.47
CA ASP A 383 25.06 -0.96 -19.70
C ASP A 383 25.81 0.33 -19.43
N TYR A 384 25.11 1.46 -19.41
CA TYR A 384 25.74 2.76 -19.14
C TYR A 384 26.42 2.83 -17.78
N TYR A 385 25.94 2.07 -16.82
CA TYR A 385 26.48 2.08 -15.46
C TYR A 385 27.60 1.08 -15.21
N GLN A 386 27.79 0.14 -16.14
CA GLN A 386 28.56 -1.05 -15.86
C GLN A 386 29.78 -1.21 -16.77
N CYS A 387 29.99 -0.31 -17.73
CA CYS A 387 31.05 -0.44 -18.71
C CYS A 387 32.01 0.74 -18.68
N ILE A 388 33.32 0.47 -18.94
CA ILE A 388 34.31 1.50 -19.25
C ILE A 388 34.20 1.83 -20.74
N SER A 389 34.35 3.09 -21.07
CA SER A 389 34.68 3.55 -22.38
C SER A 389 33.54 4.07 -23.23
N PRO A 390 33.90 5.06 -24.08
CA PRO A 390 32.93 5.61 -25.02
C PRO A 390 32.55 4.58 -26.08
N TYR A 391 31.37 4.79 -26.58
CA TYR A 391 30.86 4.03 -27.68
C TYR A 391 31.59 4.35 -28.98
N GLU A 392 31.91 3.34 -29.73
CA GLU A 392 32.27 3.48 -31.14
C GLU A 392 31.19 2.83 -31.98
N SER A 393 30.56 3.63 -32.80
CA SER A 393 29.48 3.15 -33.72
C SER A 393 28.28 2.53 -32.99
N GLY A 394 27.93 3.06 -31.83
CA GLY A 394 26.78 2.55 -31.06
C GLY A 394 27.05 1.24 -30.30
N LYS A 395 28.29 0.84 -30.15
CA LYS A 395 28.68 -0.37 -29.37
C LYS A 395 29.71 -0.01 -28.31
N PRO A 396 29.69 -0.64 -27.14
CA PRO A 396 30.71 -0.41 -26.13
C PRO A 396 32.10 -0.85 -26.65
N LYS A 397 33.06 0.01 -26.51
CA LYS A 397 34.45 -0.25 -26.91
C LYS A 397 35.33 -0.71 -25.74
N GLY A 398 34.76 -0.97 -24.60
CA GLY A 398 35.54 -1.27 -23.41
C GLY A 398 35.06 -2.48 -22.67
N GLN A 399 35.62 -2.67 -21.50
CA GLN A 399 35.32 -3.76 -20.60
C GLN A 399 34.12 -3.35 -19.73
N CYS A 400 33.11 -4.20 -19.69
CA CYS A 400 32.00 -4.05 -18.76
C CYS A 400 32.24 -4.87 -17.48
N TYR A 401 31.73 -4.38 -16.38
CA TYR A 401 31.84 -5.02 -15.06
C TYR A 401 30.51 -5.64 -14.68
N SER A 402 30.52 -6.59 -13.80
CA SER A 402 29.38 -7.37 -13.30
C SER A 402 27.99 -6.73 -13.48
N PRO A 403 27.00 -7.44 -14.02
CA PRO A 403 25.61 -6.94 -14.16
C PRO A 403 24.89 -6.76 -12.81
N MET A 404 25.54 -7.08 -11.69
CA MET A 404 24.92 -6.97 -10.37
C MET A 404 24.59 -5.52 -10.04
N ALA A 405 23.30 -5.27 -9.75
CA ALA A 405 22.80 -3.95 -9.35
C ALA A 405 21.76 -4.11 -8.26
N TYR A 406 21.60 -3.08 -7.43
CA TYR A 406 20.58 -3.01 -6.40
C TYR A 406 20.24 -1.55 -6.10
N TRP A 407 19.10 -1.34 -5.49
CA TRP A 407 18.67 -0.05 -4.96
C TRP A 407 18.46 -0.17 -3.44
N ARG A 408 18.58 0.97 -2.76
CA ARG A 408 18.28 1.12 -1.35
C ARG A 408 17.44 2.36 -1.14
N ASP A 409 16.34 2.20 -0.44
CA ASP A 409 15.41 3.25 -0.11
C ASP A 409 15.34 3.44 1.40
N ARG A 410 15.38 4.69 1.84
CA ARG A 410 15.26 5.10 3.24
C ARG A 410 14.28 6.25 3.33
N GLU A 411 13.14 5.98 3.88
CA GLU A 411 12.08 6.96 4.05
C GLU A 411 11.81 7.25 5.52
N ARG A 412 11.55 8.50 5.82
CA ARG A 412 10.97 8.93 7.08
C ARG A 412 9.75 9.80 6.81
N ASN A 413 8.58 9.24 7.09
CA ASN A 413 7.29 9.88 6.88
C ASN A 413 6.72 10.39 8.19
N THR A 414 6.18 11.60 8.19
CA THR A 414 5.50 12.19 9.34
C THR A 414 4.15 12.72 8.93
N HIS A 415 3.12 12.43 9.72
CA HIS A 415 1.78 12.92 9.49
C HIS A 415 1.19 13.46 10.79
N ASP A 416 0.96 14.77 10.84
CA ASP A 416 0.28 15.47 11.92
C ASP A 416 -1.12 15.84 11.46
N SER A 417 -2.14 15.47 12.22
CA SER A 417 -3.53 15.78 11.90
C SER A 417 -4.28 16.27 13.13
N GLN A 418 -5.15 17.25 12.93
CA GLN A 418 -5.97 17.88 13.98
C GLN A 418 -7.38 18.08 13.44
N GLU A 419 -8.37 17.56 14.16
CA GLU A 419 -9.77 17.70 13.79
C GLU A 419 -10.62 18.06 15.01
N ILE A 420 -11.51 19.01 14.87
CA ILE A 420 -12.54 19.33 15.85
C ILE A 420 -13.90 19.24 15.19
N ARG A 421 -14.82 18.51 15.81
CA ARG A 421 -16.18 18.29 15.33
C ARG A 421 -17.20 18.70 16.37
N LEU A 422 -18.28 19.29 15.90
CA LEU A 422 -19.47 19.59 16.69
C LEU A 422 -20.66 18.95 16.02
N SER A 423 -21.46 18.18 16.77
CA SER A 423 -22.65 17.52 16.24
C SER A 423 -23.85 17.71 17.16
N THR A 424 -25.02 17.77 16.54
CA THR A 424 -26.30 17.81 17.25
C THR A 424 -26.63 16.44 17.85
N PRO A 425 -27.55 16.35 18.81
CA PRO A 425 -28.15 15.08 19.23
C PRO A 425 -28.75 14.28 18.08
N ASP A 426 -28.75 12.96 18.22
CA ASP A 426 -29.17 12.04 17.17
C ASP A 426 -30.72 11.94 17.06
N ASP A 427 -31.45 12.37 18.08
CA ASP A 427 -32.91 12.37 18.16
C ASP A 427 -33.58 13.61 17.55
N TRP A 428 -32.77 14.61 17.15
CA TRP A 428 -33.31 15.80 16.50
C TRP A 428 -33.76 15.50 15.06
N ARG A 429 -34.84 16.14 14.64
CA ARG A 429 -35.34 16.04 13.25
C ARG A 429 -34.37 16.61 12.21
N VAL A 430 -33.61 17.64 12.59
CA VAL A 430 -32.48 18.19 11.84
C VAL A 430 -31.21 17.85 12.60
N ARG A 431 -30.39 16.99 12.02
CA ARG A 431 -29.11 16.60 12.60
C ARG A 431 -27.98 17.24 11.81
N GLY A 432 -27.06 17.85 12.49
CA GLY A 432 -25.92 18.53 11.88
C GLY A 432 -24.58 18.02 12.43
N LEU A 433 -23.58 18.03 11.59
CA LEU A 433 -22.18 17.87 11.94
C LEU A 433 -21.41 18.98 11.25
N LEU A 434 -20.55 19.67 12.01
CA LEU A 434 -19.63 20.69 11.49
C LEU A 434 -18.24 20.36 11.99
N GLY A 435 -17.23 20.42 11.12
CA GLY A 435 -15.85 20.11 11.48
C GLY A 435 -14.84 21.05 10.84
N LEU A 436 -13.78 21.30 11.60
CA LEU A 436 -12.55 21.94 11.15
C LEU A 436 -11.43 20.90 11.14
N PHE A 437 -10.66 20.88 10.07
CA PHE A 437 -9.56 19.95 9.88
C PHE A 437 -8.30 20.65 9.43
N TRP A 438 -7.18 20.20 9.97
CA TRP A 438 -5.85 20.58 9.55
C TRP A 438 -4.95 19.34 9.53
N GLU A 439 -4.11 19.24 8.52
CA GLU A 439 -3.06 18.22 8.47
C GLU A 439 -1.80 18.75 7.81
N GLN A 440 -0.69 18.16 8.19
CA GLN A 440 0.60 18.28 7.51
C GLN A 440 1.20 16.91 7.34
N TYR A 441 1.50 16.58 6.10
CA TYR A 441 2.16 15.35 5.72
C TYR A 441 3.53 15.65 5.11
N THR A 442 4.55 14.91 5.49
CA THR A 442 5.92 15.08 4.97
C THR A 442 6.54 13.71 4.73
N ILE A 443 7.05 13.50 3.54
CA ILE A 443 7.88 12.38 3.13
C ILE A 443 9.29 12.91 2.98
N ASN A 444 10.24 12.32 3.71
CA ASN A 444 11.66 12.55 3.54
C ASN A 444 12.27 11.23 3.05
N GLU A 445 12.67 11.20 1.79
CA GLU A 445 13.15 10.01 1.10
C GLU A 445 14.58 10.21 0.62
N ASN A 446 15.38 9.15 0.76
CA ASN A 446 16.69 9.01 0.17
C ASN A 446 16.75 7.65 -0.52
N ILE A 447 16.74 7.65 -1.84
CA ILE A 447 16.86 6.43 -2.62
C ILE A 447 18.15 6.45 -3.44
N ASP A 448 18.91 5.38 -3.37
CA ASP A 448 20.24 5.23 -3.97
C ASP A 448 20.23 3.99 -4.88
N TRP A 449 20.79 4.09 -6.10
CA TRP A 449 20.98 2.97 -7.01
C TRP A 449 22.47 2.65 -7.16
N PHE A 450 22.82 1.40 -6.95
CA PHE A 450 24.16 0.88 -6.93
C PHE A 450 24.40 -0.06 -8.10
N TYR A 451 25.45 0.24 -8.85
CA TYR A 451 25.91 -0.59 -9.96
C TYR A 451 27.40 -0.86 -9.77
N ARG A 452 27.85 -2.06 -10.07
CA ARG A 452 29.28 -2.36 -10.01
C ARG A 452 30.03 -1.66 -11.12
N THR A 453 30.63 -0.55 -10.76
CA THR A 453 31.50 0.24 -11.63
C THR A 453 32.91 -0.35 -11.69
N ASP A 454 33.75 0.14 -12.59
CA ASP A 454 35.16 -0.22 -12.65
C ASP A 454 35.87 0.15 -11.33
N PRO A 455 36.56 -0.81 -10.67
CA PRO A 455 37.32 -0.52 -9.47
C PRO A 455 38.43 0.49 -9.66
N ALA A 456 38.92 0.68 -10.88
CA ALA A 456 39.90 1.70 -11.21
C ALA A 456 39.26 3.10 -11.39
N CYS A 457 37.95 3.23 -11.46
CA CYS A 457 37.26 4.48 -11.49
C CYS A 457 37.36 5.16 -10.12
N SER A 458 37.96 6.30 -10.09
CA SER A 458 37.98 7.17 -8.93
C SER A 458 37.62 8.59 -9.33
N SER A 459 37.27 9.43 -8.38
CA SER A 459 37.00 10.87 -8.62
C SER A 459 38.20 11.62 -9.23
N THR A 460 39.36 11.01 -9.29
CA THR A 460 40.59 11.57 -9.86
C THR A 460 40.96 10.99 -11.23
N VAL A 461 40.29 9.92 -11.68
CA VAL A 461 40.48 9.33 -12.99
C VAL A 461 39.64 10.09 -14.01
N THR A 462 40.29 10.66 -14.99
CA THR A 462 39.69 11.60 -15.97
C THR A 462 39.24 10.93 -17.27
N THR A 463 39.23 9.61 -17.35
CA THR A 463 38.91 8.86 -18.55
C THR A 463 37.76 7.89 -18.32
N ASP A 464 36.74 8.05 -19.09
CA ASP A 464 35.71 7.05 -19.51
C ASP A 464 35.22 6.03 -18.47
N CYS A 465 35.14 6.41 -17.20
CA CYS A 465 34.64 5.58 -16.13
C CYS A 465 33.34 6.15 -15.55
N PHE A 466 32.40 5.31 -15.16
CA PHE A 466 31.35 5.73 -14.23
C PHE A 466 31.98 5.95 -12.87
N VAL A 467 31.88 7.15 -12.38
CA VAL A 467 32.29 7.52 -11.03
C VAL A 467 31.08 7.61 -10.15
N ASN A 468 31.30 7.41 -8.88
CA ASN A 468 30.30 7.68 -7.85
C ASN A 468 29.75 9.08 -8.00
N VAL A 469 28.45 9.20 -7.86
CA VAL A 469 27.81 10.51 -7.85
C VAL A 469 28.26 11.24 -6.58
N GLY A 470 28.87 12.39 -6.74
CA GLY A 470 29.27 13.20 -5.58
C GLY A 470 28.04 13.83 -4.92
N PRO A 471 28.06 14.04 -3.59
CA PRO A 471 26.98 14.76 -2.94
C PRO A 471 26.90 16.18 -3.50
N PRO A 472 25.71 16.71 -3.74
CA PRO A 472 25.54 18.12 -4.05
C PRO A 472 25.92 18.91 -2.81
N THR A 473 27.09 19.51 -2.80
CA THR A 473 27.49 20.39 -1.72
C THR A 473 27.12 21.82 -2.03
N SER A 474 26.45 22.49 -1.13
CA SER A 474 26.18 23.94 -1.22
C SER A 474 27.45 24.80 -1.35
N ALA A 475 28.61 24.20 -1.15
CA ALA A 475 29.88 24.89 -1.07
C ALA A 475 30.80 24.69 -2.30
N SER A 476 30.48 23.78 -3.21
CA SER A 476 31.31 23.52 -4.38
C SER A 476 30.55 23.75 -5.69
N ASN A 477 31.07 24.61 -6.52
CA ASN A 477 30.65 24.72 -7.92
C ASN A 477 31.32 23.57 -8.69
N PRO A 478 30.55 22.59 -9.22
CA PRO A 478 31.14 21.47 -9.96
C PRO A 478 31.87 21.90 -11.25
N VAL A 479 31.54 23.07 -11.78
CA VAL A 479 32.22 23.66 -12.96
C VAL A 479 33.53 24.32 -12.59
N ASN A 480 33.57 24.95 -11.44
CA ASN A 480 34.74 25.64 -10.92
C ASN A 480 34.76 25.48 -9.41
N PRO A 481 35.52 24.49 -8.90
CA PRO A 481 35.59 24.21 -7.46
C PRO A 481 36.08 25.38 -6.61
N SER A 482 36.71 26.36 -7.22
CA SER A 482 37.13 27.58 -6.54
C SER A 482 36.07 28.67 -6.44
N THR A 483 34.94 28.48 -7.11
CA THR A 483 33.83 29.44 -7.06
C THR A 483 32.65 28.75 -6.33
N PRO A 484 32.28 29.19 -5.14
CA PRO A 484 31.12 28.64 -4.44
C PRO A 484 29.88 28.73 -5.33
N LEU A 485 29.14 27.64 -5.39
CA LEU A 485 27.76 27.71 -5.93
C LEU A 485 27.00 28.69 -5.03
N THR A 486 26.63 29.82 -5.57
CA THR A 486 25.74 30.79 -4.90
C THR A 486 24.29 30.32 -4.97
N TYR A 487 24.03 29.05 -4.72
CA TYR A 487 22.68 28.54 -4.50
C TYR A 487 22.41 28.52 -3.00
N PRO A 488 21.79 29.56 -2.43
CA PRO A 488 21.46 29.56 -1.00
C PRO A 488 20.35 28.57 -0.65
N TYR A 489 19.91 27.72 -1.62
CA TYR A 489 18.66 26.99 -1.52
C TYR A 489 18.74 25.51 -1.89
N VAL A 490 19.92 24.91 -2.04
CA VAL A 490 20.01 23.46 -2.16
C VAL A 490 19.76 22.88 -0.77
N GLN A 491 18.54 22.47 -0.52
CA GLN A 491 18.20 21.73 0.67
C GLN A 491 18.61 20.28 0.46
N VAL A 492 19.81 19.93 0.85
CA VAL A 492 20.31 18.58 0.78
C VAL A 492 19.86 17.85 2.03
N ASN A 493 18.94 16.91 1.89
CA ASN A 493 18.49 16.08 3.00
C ASN A 493 19.47 14.94 3.33
N ASN A 494 20.41 14.64 2.43
CA ASN A 494 21.48 13.69 2.66
C ASN A 494 22.85 14.26 2.23
N PRO A 495 23.53 15.03 3.09
CA PRO A 495 24.82 15.66 2.78
C PRO A 495 26.03 14.71 2.82
N ASN A 496 25.82 13.42 3.05
CA ASN A 496 26.90 12.46 3.21
C ASN A 496 27.64 12.20 1.89
N VAL A 497 28.90 11.82 2.00
CA VAL A 497 29.66 11.32 0.87
C VAL A 497 29.01 10.04 0.36
N ARG A 498 28.79 9.96 -0.94
CA ARG A 498 28.19 8.79 -1.55
C ARG A 498 29.17 7.61 -1.53
N PRO A 499 28.70 6.41 -1.22
CA PRO A 499 29.53 5.22 -1.24
C PRO A 499 29.94 4.84 -2.65
N ASP A 500 30.97 4.00 -2.74
CA ASP A 500 31.42 3.45 -4.02
C ASP A 500 30.32 2.65 -4.71
N ASN A 501 30.26 2.74 -6.03
CA ASN A 501 29.29 2.13 -6.92
C ASN A 501 27.87 2.76 -6.88
N GLU A 502 27.67 3.86 -6.19
CA GLU A 502 26.42 4.62 -6.31
C GLU A 502 26.43 5.44 -7.60
N SER A 503 25.53 5.13 -8.50
CA SER A 503 25.50 5.72 -9.85
C SER A 503 24.30 6.65 -10.09
N TYR A 504 23.30 6.58 -9.24
CA TYR A 504 22.14 7.47 -9.26
C TYR A 504 21.57 7.60 -7.84
N PHE A 505 21.05 8.75 -7.50
CA PHE A 505 20.29 8.97 -6.29
C PHE A 505 19.16 9.97 -6.50
N ASP A 506 18.17 9.89 -5.63
CA ASP A 506 17.05 10.82 -5.55
C ASP A 506 16.77 11.12 -4.07
N ASP A 507 17.17 12.32 -3.62
CA ASP A 507 17.01 12.78 -2.24
C ASP A 507 15.99 13.90 -2.20
N ILE A 508 14.78 13.61 -1.74
CA ILE A 508 13.68 14.56 -1.76
C ILE A 508 12.99 14.71 -0.40
N ILE A 509 12.40 15.88 -0.22
CA ILE A 509 11.40 16.14 0.82
C ILE A 509 10.16 16.67 0.13
N ARG A 510 9.11 15.88 0.12
CA ARG A 510 7.81 16.25 -0.45
C ARG A 510 6.71 16.14 0.59
N GLY A 511 5.60 16.81 0.34
CA GLY A 511 4.45 16.70 1.21
C GLY A 511 3.37 17.71 0.89
N PHE A 512 2.38 17.72 1.76
CA PHE A 512 1.30 18.70 1.64
C PHE A 512 0.82 19.18 3.00
N ARG A 513 0.20 20.36 2.98
CA ARG A 513 -0.62 20.89 4.08
C ARG A 513 -2.03 21.06 3.61
N GLN A 514 -2.98 20.61 4.40
CA GLN A 514 -4.39 20.78 4.10
C GLN A 514 -5.09 21.48 5.27
N LYS A 515 -6.00 22.38 4.91
CA LYS A 515 -7.00 22.95 5.83
C LYS A 515 -8.36 22.73 5.21
N ALA A 516 -9.34 22.35 6.03
CA ALA A 516 -10.69 22.16 5.54
C ALA A 516 -11.74 22.57 6.57
N LEU A 517 -12.85 23.03 6.05
CA LEU A 517 -14.12 23.18 6.75
C LEU A 517 -15.10 22.19 6.11
N PHE A 518 -15.71 21.35 6.90
CA PHE A 518 -16.69 20.39 6.38
C PHE A 518 -17.93 20.32 7.26
N GLY A 519 -19.01 19.87 6.67
CA GLY A 519 -20.26 19.66 7.39
C GLY A 519 -21.19 18.73 6.65
N SER A 520 -22.10 18.16 7.41
CA SER A 520 -23.20 17.34 6.91
C SER A 520 -24.45 17.67 7.68
N MET A 521 -25.58 17.69 7.00
CA MET A 521 -26.89 17.92 7.58
C MET A 521 -27.86 16.87 7.10
N ASP A 522 -28.50 16.20 8.04
CA ASP A 522 -29.60 15.28 7.79
C ASP A 522 -30.93 15.96 8.14
N TYR A 523 -31.90 15.84 7.28
CA TYR A 523 -33.26 16.32 7.52
C TYR A 523 -34.26 15.21 7.36
N GLU A 524 -34.94 14.84 8.43
CA GLU A 524 -36.06 13.89 8.37
C GLU A 524 -37.31 14.55 7.73
N ILE A 525 -37.45 14.34 6.43
CA ILE A 525 -38.63 14.83 5.67
C ILE A 525 -39.91 14.23 6.28
N ILE A 526 -39.87 12.90 6.46
CA ILE A 526 -40.90 12.15 7.20
C ILE A 526 -40.15 11.47 8.36
N PRO A 527 -40.45 11.82 9.62
CA PRO A 527 -39.75 11.32 10.79
C PRO A 527 -39.60 9.80 10.77
N LYS A 528 -38.38 9.31 10.94
CA LYS A 528 -37.96 7.89 10.94
C LYS A 528 -38.25 7.11 9.65
N VAL A 529 -38.76 7.77 8.57
CA VAL A 529 -39.13 7.10 7.33
C VAL A 529 -38.32 7.62 6.15
N LEU A 530 -38.26 8.93 5.95
CA LEU A 530 -37.61 9.53 4.79
C LEU A 530 -36.64 10.62 5.24
N THR A 531 -35.34 10.40 5.00
CA THR A 531 -34.28 11.34 5.37
C THR A 531 -33.54 11.80 4.12
N ALA A 532 -33.26 13.09 4.01
CA ALA A 532 -32.37 13.67 3.04
C ALA A 532 -31.10 14.14 3.76
N THR A 533 -29.95 13.81 3.22
CA THR A 533 -28.65 14.24 3.71
C THR A 533 -27.92 15.06 2.66
N PHE A 534 -27.33 16.16 3.07
CA PHE A 534 -26.39 16.93 2.26
C PHE A 534 -25.14 17.21 3.07
N GLY A 535 -23.98 16.95 2.51
CA GLY A 535 -22.69 17.25 3.10
C GLY A 535 -21.76 17.90 2.10
N THR A 536 -20.86 18.75 2.59
CA THR A 536 -19.84 19.38 1.77
C THR A 536 -18.58 19.65 2.58
N ARG A 537 -17.44 19.60 1.91
CA ARG A 537 -16.12 19.96 2.41
C ARG A 537 -15.50 21.01 1.49
N TYR A 538 -15.19 22.17 2.02
CA TYR A 538 -14.27 23.08 1.37
C TYR A 538 -12.86 22.81 1.86
N TYR A 539 -11.93 22.60 0.94
CA TYR A 539 -10.54 22.34 1.28
C TYR A 539 -9.60 23.33 0.57
N ARG A 540 -8.48 23.59 1.21
CA ARG A 540 -7.32 24.20 0.59
C ARG A 540 -6.11 23.32 0.91
N LEU A 541 -5.45 22.84 -0.13
CA LEU A 541 -4.30 21.96 -0.07
C LEU A 541 -3.13 22.62 -0.77
N ASN A 542 -1.97 22.61 -0.12
CA ASN A 542 -0.73 23.14 -0.66
C ASN A 542 0.32 22.03 -0.69
N THR A 543 0.77 21.64 -1.88
CA THR A 543 1.83 20.65 -2.08
C THR A 543 3.17 21.33 -2.33
N THR A 544 4.23 20.77 -1.78
CA THR A 544 5.60 21.27 -1.92
C THR A 544 6.55 20.10 -2.11
N GLU A 545 7.59 20.34 -2.91
CA GLU A 545 8.70 19.40 -3.06
C GLU A 545 10.01 20.18 -3.15
N VAL A 546 11.04 19.68 -2.49
CA VAL A 546 12.40 20.17 -2.53
C VAL A 546 13.34 19.00 -2.50
N GLY A 547 14.50 19.12 -3.11
CA GLY A 547 15.48 18.06 -3.11
C GLY A 547 16.46 18.15 -4.26
N PHE A 548 17.08 17.03 -4.53
CA PHE A 548 18.06 16.91 -5.58
C PHE A 548 18.14 15.46 -6.07
N SER A 549 18.10 15.28 -7.36
CA SER A 549 18.42 14.00 -7.99
C SER A 549 19.64 14.13 -8.90
N ALA A 550 20.47 13.11 -8.96
CA ALA A 550 21.63 13.09 -9.87
C ALA A 550 22.05 11.67 -10.24
N GLY A 551 22.55 11.54 -11.44
CA GLY A 551 23.06 10.30 -11.98
C GLY A 551 24.35 10.47 -12.77
N SER A 552 25.07 9.39 -12.94
CA SER A 552 26.25 9.31 -13.79
C SER A 552 25.91 9.12 -15.29
N PHE A 553 24.63 9.04 -15.65
CA PHE A 553 24.17 8.83 -17.03
C PHE A 553 24.74 9.82 -18.05
N GLY A 554 24.83 11.09 -17.69
CA GLY A 554 25.31 12.14 -18.59
C GLY A 554 26.76 11.98 -19.01
N CYS A 555 27.48 11.08 -18.38
CA CYS A 555 28.88 10.80 -18.69
C CYS A 555 29.06 9.98 -19.98
N PHE A 556 28.01 9.31 -20.44
CA PHE A 556 28.08 8.37 -21.56
C PHE A 556 27.18 8.68 -22.71
N MET A 557 26.78 9.88 -22.86
CA MET A 557 25.97 10.33 -24.01
C MET A 557 26.74 10.22 -25.30
N TYR A 558 27.01 8.99 -25.70
CA TYR A 558 27.62 8.75 -26.97
C TYR A 558 26.71 7.99 -27.89
N GLY A 559 26.35 8.67 -28.97
CA GLY A 559 26.14 8.03 -30.27
C GLY A 559 24.98 7.08 -30.44
N SER A 560 24.40 6.49 -29.42
CA SER A 560 23.23 5.64 -29.60
C SER A 560 21.98 6.40 -30.05
N PHE A 561 21.99 7.71 -29.93
CA PHE A 561 20.83 8.56 -30.23
C PHE A 561 21.17 9.75 -31.13
N GLY A 562 22.26 9.67 -31.91
CA GLY A 562 22.66 10.75 -32.82
C GLY A 562 23.20 12.00 -32.13
N GLN A 563 23.45 11.99 -30.85
CA GLN A 563 24.00 13.12 -30.10
C GLN A 563 25.53 13.15 -30.16
N LYS A 564 26.11 14.33 -30.08
CA LYS A 564 27.55 14.51 -30.11
C LYS A 564 28.21 14.00 -28.84
N ALA A 565 29.35 13.37 -29.02
CA ALA A 565 30.24 12.98 -27.92
C ALA A 565 30.57 14.17 -27.03
N TYR A 566 30.48 13.95 -25.75
CA TYR A 566 31.00 14.89 -24.77
C TYR A 566 32.38 14.45 -24.30
N ALA A 567 33.33 15.39 -24.27
CA ALA A 567 34.69 15.10 -23.82
C ALA A 567 34.73 14.93 -22.29
N PRO A 568 35.55 13.99 -21.74
CA PRO A 568 35.80 13.84 -20.33
C PRO A 568 36.41 15.12 -19.72
N PRO A 569 36.33 15.28 -18.39
CA PRO A 569 36.02 14.30 -17.38
C PRO A 569 34.56 14.35 -16.89
N CYS A 570 33.92 13.20 -16.89
CA CYS A 570 32.68 13.01 -16.19
C CYS A 570 32.97 12.69 -14.73
N VAL A 571 33.25 13.68 -13.95
CA VAL A 571 33.29 13.54 -12.50
C VAL A 571 31.92 13.92 -11.98
N GLY A 572 31.33 13.08 -11.21
CA GLY A 572 29.99 13.06 -10.67
C GLY A 572 29.22 14.34 -10.39
N ASN A 573 29.61 15.49 -10.81
CA ASN A 573 28.90 16.76 -10.71
C ASN A 573 29.14 17.57 -11.97
N GLN A 574 28.20 17.53 -12.90
CA GLN A 574 28.26 18.34 -14.12
C GLN A 574 27.70 19.74 -13.87
N PRO A 575 28.25 20.77 -14.58
CA PRO A 575 27.76 22.13 -14.37
C PRO A 575 26.31 22.35 -14.78
N PRO A 576 25.58 23.21 -14.05
CA PRO A 576 24.31 23.74 -14.52
C PRO A 576 24.53 24.34 -15.91
N ASN A 577 23.59 24.13 -16.81
CA ASN A 577 23.62 24.58 -18.23
C ASN A 577 24.57 23.82 -19.15
N SER A 578 25.14 22.69 -18.76
CA SER A 578 25.70 21.79 -19.76
C SER A 578 24.59 20.92 -20.32
N PRO A 579 24.66 20.50 -21.59
CA PRO A 579 23.69 19.56 -22.16
C PRO A 579 23.65 18.20 -21.45
N ARG A 580 24.52 17.99 -20.50
CA ARG A 580 24.68 16.78 -19.65
C ARG A 580 23.92 16.87 -18.34
N TYR A 581 23.35 18.02 -18.03
CA TYR A 581 22.57 18.27 -16.83
C TYR A 581 21.17 17.69 -16.87
N ASP A 582 20.79 17.06 -17.98
CA ASP A 582 19.48 16.47 -18.17
C ASP A 582 19.16 15.33 -17.19
N TYR A 583 20.15 14.84 -16.44
CA TYR A 583 20.03 13.77 -15.45
C TYR A 583 20.37 14.22 -14.02
N SER A 584 20.52 15.50 -13.80
CA SER A 584 20.69 16.08 -12.48
C SER A 584 19.69 17.20 -12.33
N ASN A 585 18.79 17.05 -11.39
CA ASN A 585 17.74 18.01 -11.13
C ASN A 585 17.86 18.61 -9.75
N ASN A 586 17.87 19.94 -9.67
CA ASN A 586 17.79 20.68 -8.41
C ASN A 586 16.34 21.15 -8.20
N GLU A 587 15.51 20.28 -7.69
CA GLU A 587 14.08 20.53 -7.44
C GLU A 587 13.85 21.69 -6.47
N THR A 588 14.83 21.96 -5.59
CA THR A 588 14.77 23.11 -4.70
C THR A 588 14.81 24.45 -5.48
N SER A 589 15.56 24.51 -6.58
CA SER A 589 15.61 25.71 -7.43
C SER A 589 14.38 25.87 -8.31
N ASP A 590 13.64 24.80 -8.57
CA ASP A 590 12.43 24.80 -9.39
C ASP A 590 11.22 25.39 -8.67
N ASN A 591 11.34 25.64 -7.35
CA ASN A 591 10.29 26.23 -6.51
C ASN A 591 8.96 25.45 -6.64
N LEU A 592 9.03 24.14 -6.50
CA LEU A 592 7.90 23.24 -6.65
C LEU A 592 6.88 23.47 -5.51
N ASN A 593 5.88 24.26 -5.83
CA ASN A 593 4.83 24.67 -4.90
C ASN A 593 3.53 24.87 -5.66
N GLN A 594 2.50 24.08 -5.32
CA GLN A 594 1.17 24.21 -5.92
C GLN A 594 0.09 24.26 -4.86
N SER A 595 -0.94 25.06 -5.11
CA SER A 595 -2.10 25.19 -4.25
C SER A 595 -3.36 24.80 -4.97
N TYR A 596 -4.14 23.93 -4.35
CA TYR A 596 -5.43 23.48 -4.84
C TYR A 596 -6.52 23.84 -3.83
N SER A 597 -7.70 24.17 -4.31
CA SER A 597 -8.86 24.39 -3.45
C SER A 597 -10.12 23.99 -4.19
N GLY A 598 -11.14 23.59 -3.45
CA GLY A 598 -12.39 23.19 -4.06
C GLY A 598 -13.39 22.66 -3.05
N PHE A 599 -14.53 22.24 -3.57
CA PHE A 599 -15.57 21.58 -2.82
C PHE A 599 -15.64 20.09 -3.19
N ARG A 600 -15.87 19.24 -2.17
CA ARG A 600 -16.27 17.85 -2.35
C ARG A 600 -17.53 17.63 -1.55
N SER A 601 -18.55 17.18 -2.26
CA SER A 601 -19.90 17.12 -1.71
C SER A 601 -20.51 15.73 -1.82
N ARG A 602 -21.48 15.47 -0.98
CA ARG A 602 -22.36 14.30 -1.07
C ARG A 602 -23.81 14.72 -0.88
N ALA A 603 -24.68 14.01 -1.51
CA ALA A 603 -26.11 14.10 -1.31
C ALA A 603 -26.69 12.68 -1.23
N ASN A 604 -27.58 12.46 -0.28
CA ASN A 604 -28.21 11.18 -0.09
C ASN A 604 -29.69 11.35 0.20
N ILE A 605 -30.48 10.40 -0.24
CA ILE A 605 -31.86 10.22 0.20
C ILE A 605 -32.05 8.77 0.63
N SER A 606 -32.49 8.54 1.85
CA SER A 606 -32.76 7.22 2.41
C SER A 606 -34.22 7.10 2.79
N TRP A 607 -34.81 5.99 2.40
CA TRP A 607 -36.21 5.67 2.66
C TRP A 607 -36.32 4.33 3.38
N LYS A 608 -36.75 4.36 4.65
CA LYS A 608 -37.14 3.19 5.41
C LYS A 608 -38.55 2.81 5.05
N ILE A 609 -38.70 1.84 4.15
CA ILE A 609 -40.02 1.31 3.70
C ILE A 609 -40.72 0.63 4.87
N THR A 610 -39.93 -0.09 5.66
CA THR A 610 -40.29 -0.65 6.97
C THR A 610 -39.14 -0.40 7.94
N PRO A 611 -39.26 -0.64 9.25
CA PRO A 611 -38.09 -0.56 10.16
C PRO A 611 -36.91 -1.40 9.71
N ASP A 612 -37.13 -2.53 9.06
CA ASP A 612 -36.18 -3.53 8.67
C ASP A 612 -35.78 -3.46 7.20
N VAL A 613 -36.32 -2.54 6.41
CA VAL A 613 -36.08 -2.41 4.97
C VAL A 613 -35.81 -0.95 4.62
N MET A 614 -34.59 -0.64 4.29
CA MET A 614 -34.15 0.66 3.79
C MET A 614 -33.64 0.57 2.36
N VAL A 615 -34.02 1.52 1.52
CA VAL A 615 -33.39 1.80 0.23
C VAL A 615 -32.83 3.21 0.23
N TYR A 616 -31.77 3.44 -0.53
CA TYR A 616 -31.15 4.75 -0.59
C TYR A 616 -30.57 5.05 -1.97
N TYR A 617 -30.42 6.33 -2.25
CA TYR A 617 -29.62 6.83 -3.36
C TYR A 617 -28.57 7.81 -2.82
N THR A 618 -27.32 7.61 -3.23
CA THR A 618 -26.18 8.44 -2.85
C THR A 618 -25.47 8.96 -4.09
N TRP A 619 -25.26 10.27 -4.14
CA TRP A 619 -24.28 10.92 -4.99
C TRP A 619 -23.14 11.41 -4.12
N SER A 620 -21.88 11.07 -4.48
CA SER A 620 -20.70 11.44 -3.68
C SER A 620 -19.47 11.69 -4.55
N GLN A 621 -18.54 12.49 -4.01
CA GLN A 621 -17.33 12.88 -4.68
C GLN A 621 -16.09 12.58 -3.82
N GLY A 622 -15.00 12.17 -4.51
CA GLY A 622 -13.69 11.96 -3.94
C GLY A 622 -12.60 12.65 -4.77
N TYR A 623 -11.39 12.70 -4.24
CA TYR A 623 -10.21 13.23 -4.90
C TYR A 623 -8.93 12.76 -4.20
N ARG A 624 -7.83 12.75 -4.93
CA ARG A 624 -6.48 12.64 -4.37
C ARG A 624 -5.63 13.86 -4.73
N PRO A 625 -4.57 14.16 -3.96
CA PRO A 625 -3.70 15.31 -4.23
C PRO A 625 -2.98 15.18 -5.56
N GLY A 626 -2.69 16.31 -6.21
CA GLY A 626 -1.67 16.38 -7.23
C GLY A 626 -0.27 16.40 -6.61
N GLY A 627 0.75 16.35 -7.45
CA GLY A 627 2.15 16.30 -7.05
C GLY A 627 3.10 16.79 -8.13
N PHE A 628 4.37 16.43 -7.98
CA PHE A 628 5.44 16.83 -8.87
C PHE A 628 6.15 15.60 -9.43
N ASN A 629 6.77 15.76 -10.58
CA ASN A 629 7.68 14.82 -11.21
C ASN A 629 9.12 15.27 -10.96
N ARG A 630 10.07 14.33 -11.01
CA ARG A 630 11.51 14.54 -10.74
C ARG A 630 12.22 15.51 -11.66
N GLY A 631 11.55 16.13 -12.61
CA GLY A 631 12.08 17.14 -13.52
C GLY A 631 11.22 17.34 -14.73
N ALA A 632 11.19 18.55 -15.26
CA ALA A 632 10.55 18.88 -16.53
C ALA A 632 11.53 18.66 -17.68
N LEU A 633 11.94 17.42 -17.93
CA LEU A 633 12.96 17.10 -18.93
C LEU A 633 12.38 17.15 -20.32
N GLU A 634 13.08 17.86 -21.22
CA GLU A 634 12.81 17.80 -22.65
C GLU A 634 13.59 16.65 -23.28
N ARG A 635 12.88 15.73 -23.92
CA ARG A 635 13.47 14.52 -24.48
C ARG A 635 13.21 14.42 -25.97
N THR A 636 14.27 14.16 -26.70
CA THR A 636 14.18 13.75 -28.10
C THR A 636 14.21 12.24 -28.16
N PRO A 637 13.27 11.59 -28.83
CA PRO A 637 13.30 10.15 -28.99
C PRO A 637 14.63 9.65 -29.56
N PRO A 638 15.10 8.48 -29.10
CA PRO A 638 16.44 7.99 -29.39
C PRO A 638 16.77 7.78 -30.88
N ASP A 639 15.79 7.57 -31.70
CA ASP A 639 15.97 7.18 -33.12
C ASP A 639 15.64 8.30 -34.13
N GLY A 640 15.65 9.54 -33.67
CA GLY A 640 15.51 10.70 -34.57
C GLY A 640 14.06 11.02 -34.95
N ALA A 641 13.08 10.63 -34.17
CA ALA A 641 11.71 11.09 -34.32
C ALA A 641 11.65 12.63 -34.22
N ASN A 642 10.81 13.24 -35.05
CA ASN A 642 10.74 14.69 -35.25
C ASN A 642 9.90 15.43 -34.21
N TYR A 643 9.92 14.96 -32.93
CA TYR A 643 9.24 15.66 -31.84
C TYR A 643 10.14 15.72 -30.59
N ILE A 644 9.88 16.68 -29.75
CA ILE A 644 10.50 16.77 -28.42
C ILE A 644 9.37 16.55 -27.41
N PHE A 645 9.44 15.49 -26.61
CA PHE A 645 8.53 15.31 -25.49
C PHE A 645 9.02 16.15 -24.32
N LYS A 646 8.10 16.88 -23.70
CA LYS A 646 8.36 17.60 -22.47
C LYS A 646 7.60 16.92 -21.33
N GLU A 647 8.35 16.34 -20.44
CA GLU A 647 7.79 15.75 -19.21
C GLU A 647 7.08 16.84 -18.39
N PRO A 648 5.83 16.62 -17.96
CA PRO A 648 5.14 17.59 -17.12
C PRO A 648 5.84 17.70 -15.77
N GLN A 649 6.16 18.92 -15.32
CA GLN A 649 6.78 19.16 -14.02
C GLN A 649 5.86 18.78 -12.85
N SER A 650 4.55 18.80 -13.09
CA SER A 650 3.55 18.52 -12.05
C SER A 650 2.30 17.90 -12.64
N PHE A 651 1.56 17.22 -11.81
CA PHE A 651 0.26 16.66 -12.14
C PHE A 651 -0.82 17.17 -11.18
N GLN A 652 -2.05 17.24 -11.69
CA GLN A 652 -3.20 17.82 -11.00
C GLN A 652 -3.94 16.77 -10.18
N PRO A 653 -4.75 17.18 -9.18
CA PRO A 653 -5.72 16.30 -8.55
C PRO A 653 -6.64 15.65 -9.57
N ASP A 654 -6.91 14.37 -9.41
CA ASP A 654 -7.98 13.68 -10.09
C ASP A 654 -9.26 13.65 -9.25
N THR A 655 -10.37 13.22 -9.83
CA THR A 655 -11.67 13.28 -9.18
C THR A 655 -12.56 12.11 -9.56
N LEU A 656 -13.19 11.54 -8.55
CA LEU A 656 -14.17 10.48 -8.69
C LEU A 656 -15.55 10.99 -8.31
N THR A 657 -16.55 10.65 -9.12
CA THR A 657 -17.97 10.91 -8.83
C THR A 657 -18.73 9.60 -8.88
N ASN A 658 -19.43 9.30 -7.80
CA ASN A 658 -20.25 8.09 -7.64
C ASN A 658 -21.74 8.41 -7.70
N ASN A 659 -22.51 7.55 -8.35
CA ASN A 659 -23.96 7.44 -8.27
C ASN A 659 -24.30 6.02 -7.84
N GLU A 660 -24.91 5.88 -6.68
CA GLU A 660 -25.16 4.59 -6.04
C GLU A 660 -26.62 4.48 -5.61
N PHE A 661 -27.25 3.38 -5.97
CA PHE A 661 -28.54 2.95 -5.42
C PHE A 661 -28.33 1.68 -4.60
N GLY A 662 -28.65 1.72 -3.31
CA GLY A 662 -28.44 0.59 -2.43
C GLY A 662 -29.67 0.23 -1.60
N TRP A 663 -29.56 -0.92 -0.96
CA TRP A 663 -30.55 -1.45 -0.04
C TRP A 663 -29.89 -2.10 1.17
N LYS A 664 -30.57 -1.98 2.32
CA LYS A 664 -30.23 -2.69 3.56
C LYS A 664 -31.49 -3.30 4.12
N THR A 665 -31.47 -4.61 4.30
CA THR A 665 -32.69 -5.36 4.62
C THR A 665 -32.42 -6.44 5.66
N GLN A 666 -33.38 -6.58 6.59
CA GLN A 666 -33.45 -7.64 7.58
C GLN A 666 -34.76 -8.37 7.48
N TRP A 667 -34.71 -9.70 7.54
CA TRP A 667 -35.86 -10.58 7.32
C TRP A 667 -35.89 -11.72 8.36
N LEU A 668 -37.02 -12.40 8.49
CA LEU A 668 -37.19 -13.59 9.32
C LEU A 668 -36.83 -13.34 10.79
N ASP A 669 -37.35 -12.25 11.36
CA ASP A 669 -37.05 -11.84 12.75
C ASP A 669 -35.53 -11.64 12.95
N HIS A 670 -34.86 -10.90 12.08
CA HIS A 670 -33.44 -10.59 12.07
C HIS A 670 -32.53 -11.82 11.95
N ARG A 671 -32.99 -12.90 11.32
CA ARG A 671 -32.18 -14.09 11.00
C ARG A 671 -31.53 -14.03 9.62
N LEU A 672 -31.95 -13.13 8.77
CA LEU A 672 -31.40 -12.92 7.43
C LEU A 672 -31.17 -11.43 7.19
N GLU A 673 -29.94 -11.07 6.92
CA GLU A 673 -29.57 -9.78 6.37
C GLU A 673 -29.18 -9.94 4.90
N PHE A 674 -29.69 -9.06 4.05
CA PHE A 674 -29.34 -8.97 2.64
C PHE A 674 -29.16 -7.51 2.24
N ASN A 675 -27.91 -7.10 2.10
CA ASN A 675 -27.51 -5.75 1.76
C ASN A 675 -26.86 -5.73 0.37
N GLY A 676 -26.91 -4.60 -0.31
CA GLY A 676 -26.21 -4.45 -1.59
C GLY A 676 -26.34 -3.07 -2.19
N ALA A 677 -25.64 -2.85 -3.28
CA ALA A 677 -25.69 -1.62 -4.06
C ALA A 677 -25.40 -1.87 -5.54
N ILE A 678 -25.97 -1.04 -6.38
CA ILE A 678 -25.63 -0.87 -7.79
C ILE A 678 -25.02 0.52 -7.93
N TYR A 679 -23.88 0.62 -8.59
CA TYR A 679 -23.17 1.89 -8.69
C TYR A 679 -22.64 2.16 -10.10
N GLN A 680 -22.45 3.45 -10.38
CA GLN A 680 -21.64 3.96 -11.48
C GLN A 680 -20.71 5.02 -10.96
N GLU A 681 -19.43 4.85 -11.25
CA GLU A 681 -18.35 5.73 -10.86
C GLU A 681 -17.66 6.29 -12.12
N ASP A 682 -17.62 7.61 -12.22
CA ASP A 682 -16.93 8.34 -13.28
C ASP A 682 -15.64 8.94 -12.71
N TRP A 683 -14.50 8.41 -13.13
CA TRP A 683 -13.18 8.83 -12.69
C TRP A 683 -12.51 9.68 -13.77
N LYS A 684 -12.17 10.90 -13.44
CA LYS A 684 -11.73 11.91 -14.39
C LYS A 684 -10.35 12.43 -14.08
N ASN A 685 -9.62 12.71 -15.17
CA ASN A 685 -8.29 13.31 -15.12
C ASN A 685 -7.31 12.46 -14.32
N VAL A 686 -7.39 11.13 -14.51
CA VAL A 686 -6.72 10.14 -13.68
C VAL A 686 -5.21 10.31 -13.73
N GLN A 687 -4.56 10.21 -12.58
CA GLN A 687 -3.11 10.24 -12.46
C GLN A 687 -2.57 8.86 -12.85
N GLU A 688 -1.80 8.80 -13.94
CA GLU A 688 -1.16 7.61 -14.45
C GLU A 688 0.35 7.77 -14.47
N GLU A 689 1.07 6.77 -13.99
CA GLU A 689 2.52 6.71 -14.10
C GLU A 689 2.91 6.10 -15.45
N LEU A 690 3.75 6.78 -16.18
CA LEU A 690 4.30 6.32 -17.45
C LEU A 690 5.79 6.03 -17.32
N PHE A 691 6.20 4.89 -17.85
CA PHE A 691 7.60 4.55 -18.08
C PHE A 691 7.72 3.99 -19.49
N GLU A 692 8.38 4.71 -20.38
CA GLU A 692 8.49 4.30 -21.77
C GLU A 692 9.90 4.57 -22.30
N SER A 693 10.74 3.59 -22.18
CA SER A 693 12.16 3.69 -22.51
C SER A 693 12.44 3.96 -24.00
N CYS A 694 11.50 3.60 -24.91
CA CYS A 694 11.66 3.89 -26.33
C CYS A 694 11.64 5.38 -26.64
N CYS A 695 10.80 6.12 -25.90
CA CYS A 695 10.27 7.37 -26.42
C CYS A 695 10.36 8.54 -25.44
N PHE A 696 10.23 8.28 -24.13
CA PHE A 696 10.23 9.31 -23.09
C PHE A 696 11.46 9.25 -22.18
N GLY A 697 12.31 8.25 -22.35
CA GLY A 697 13.51 8.05 -21.54
C GLY A 697 13.31 7.07 -20.40
N ASN A 698 14.29 7.01 -19.50
CA ASN A 698 14.45 5.94 -18.52
C ASN A 698 14.01 6.35 -17.10
N LEU A 699 13.15 7.34 -16.99
CA LEU A 699 12.54 7.77 -15.72
C LEU A 699 11.04 7.66 -15.81
N SER A 700 10.43 7.13 -14.78
CA SER A 700 8.98 7.18 -14.64
C SER A 700 8.52 8.59 -14.24
N PHE A 701 7.36 8.98 -14.73
CA PHE A 701 6.71 10.24 -14.40
C PHE A 701 5.20 10.05 -14.36
N VAL A 702 4.52 10.88 -13.61
CA VAL A 702 3.06 10.88 -13.50
C VAL A 702 2.45 11.95 -14.40
N ILE A 703 1.40 11.61 -15.10
CA ILE A 703 0.63 12.53 -15.95
C ILE A 703 -0.86 12.36 -15.67
N ASN A 704 -1.62 13.45 -15.80
CA ASN A 704 -3.07 13.35 -15.85
C ASN A 704 -3.50 13.03 -17.29
N GLY A 705 -4.40 12.10 -17.43
CA GLY A 705 -4.76 11.68 -18.78
C GLY A 705 -6.13 11.07 -18.88
N PRO A 706 -6.25 9.78 -18.70
CA PRO A 706 -7.46 9.05 -19.07
C PRO A 706 -8.64 9.36 -18.16
N ASN A 707 -9.84 9.10 -18.68
CA ASN A 707 -11.06 9.05 -17.90
C ASN A 707 -11.61 7.64 -17.97
N TYR A 708 -11.99 7.11 -16.82
CA TYR A 708 -12.55 5.77 -16.69
C TYR A 708 -13.99 5.83 -16.17
N ARG A 709 -14.75 4.81 -16.50
CA ARG A 709 -16.07 4.56 -15.92
C ARG A 709 -16.11 3.15 -15.37
N VAL A 710 -16.55 3.02 -14.12
CA VAL A 710 -16.79 1.73 -13.49
C VAL A 710 -18.27 1.60 -13.18
N ARG A 711 -18.83 0.42 -13.45
CA ARG A 711 -20.20 0.04 -13.09
C ARG A 711 -20.15 -1.29 -12.39
N GLY A 712 -20.96 -1.43 -11.34
CA GLY A 712 -20.96 -2.68 -10.61
C GLY A 712 -22.21 -2.91 -9.78
N LEU A 713 -22.23 -4.13 -9.28
CA LEU A 713 -23.21 -4.64 -8.31
C LEU A 713 -22.41 -5.33 -7.19
N GLU A 714 -22.72 -4.98 -5.96
CA GLU A 714 -22.16 -5.65 -4.78
C GLU A 714 -23.27 -6.09 -3.84
N THR A 715 -23.06 -7.24 -3.21
CA THR A 715 -24.04 -7.83 -2.31
C THR A 715 -23.38 -8.49 -1.10
N GLN A 716 -24.05 -8.45 0.02
CA GLN A 716 -23.67 -9.13 1.26
C GLN A 716 -24.87 -9.85 1.85
N VAL A 717 -24.65 -11.05 2.36
CA VAL A 717 -25.64 -11.90 3.02
C VAL A 717 -25.07 -12.41 4.34
N VAL A 718 -25.85 -12.27 5.39
CA VAL A 718 -25.66 -13.00 6.66
C VAL A 718 -26.96 -13.70 6.99
N ALA A 719 -26.92 -15.00 7.24
CA ALA A 719 -28.12 -15.78 7.56
C ALA A 719 -27.87 -16.74 8.72
N ARG A 720 -28.88 -16.89 9.59
CA ARG A 720 -28.95 -17.90 10.66
C ARG A 720 -30.16 -18.79 10.44
N PRO A 721 -30.11 -19.71 9.42
CA PRO A 721 -31.26 -20.50 9.02
C PRO A 721 -31.68 -21.54 10.07
N LEU A 722 -30.73 -21.99 10.90
CA LEU A 722 -30.92 -22.96 11.95
C LEU A 722 -30.15 -22.50 13.20
N HIS A 723 -30.53 -22.96 14.36
CA HIS A 723 -29.81 -22.73 15.61
C HIS A 723 -28.35 -23.20 15.48
N GLY A 724 -27.42 -22.30 15.80
CA GLY A 724 -25.98 -22.54 15.70
C GLY A 724 -25.38 -22.42 14.28
N LEU A 725 -26.19 -22.41 13.21
CA LEU A 725 -25.68 -22.29 11.85
C LEU A 725 -25.67 -20.82 11.39
N THR A 726 -24.49 -20.33 11.05
CA THR A 726 -24.28 -19.01 10.43
C THR A 726 -23.76 -19.19 9.01
N VAL A 727 -24.39 -18.55 8.06
CA VAL A 727 -23.95 -18.45 6.65
C VAL A 727 -23.61 -16.99 6.36
N THR A 728 -22.40 -16.72 5.91
CA THR A 728 -21.95 -15.39 5.53
C THR A 728 -21.44 -15.44 4.09
N GLY A 729 -21.85 -14.52 3.24
CA GLY A 729 -21.38 -14.44 1.88
C GLY A 729 -21.37 -13.02 1.36
N GLY A 730 -20.55 -12.79 0.35
CA GLY A 730 -20.48 -11.53 -0.39
C GLY A 730 -20.13 -11.79 -1.85
N ALA A 731 -20.59 -10.96 -2.74
CA ALA A 731 -20.24 -11.02 -4.15
C ALA A 731 -20.22 -9.63 -4.76
N ALA A 732 -19.29 -9.41 -5.68
CA ALA A 732 -19.17 -8.19 -6.45
C ALA A 732 -18.96 -8.50 -7.94
N TRP A 733 -19.62 -7.73 -8.78
CA TRP A 733 -19.47 -7.72 -10.24
C TRP A 733 -19.08 -6.34 -10.69
N ASN A 734 -17.97 -6.22 -11.42
CA ASN A 734 -17.44 -4.95 -11.93
C ASN A 734 -17.25 -4.98 -13.43
N SER A 735 -17.51 -3.85 -14.07
CA SER A 735 -17.08 -3.55 -15.43
C SER A 735 -16.42 -2.18 -15.42
N SER A 736 -15.15 -2.13 -15.78
CA SER A 736 -14.38 -0.90 -15.91
C SER A 736 -14.06 -0.63 -17.38
N ASP A 737 -14.21 0.60 -17.84
CA ASP A 737 -13.99 1.00 -19.22
C ASP A 737 -13.18 2.29 -19.28
N LEU A 738 -12.12 2.31 -20.09
CA LEU A 738 -11.49 3.55 -20.56
C LEU A 738 -12.46 4.27 -21.50
N VAL A 739 -12.96 5.45 -21.11
CA VAL A 739 -13.99 6.17 -21.88
C VAL A 739 -13.43 7.29 -22.74
N SER A 740 -12.30 7.87 -22.35
CA SER A 740 -11.57 8.85 -23.16
C SER A 740 -10.13 8.96 -22.68
N GLU A 741 -9.24 9.25 -23.62
CA GLU A 741 -7.84 9.59 -23.36
C GLU A 741 -7.47 10.89 -24.07
N PRO A 742 -6.72 11.80 -23.43
CA PRO A 742 -6.14 12.94 -24.12
C PRO A 742 -4.92 12.47 -24.94
N PRO A 743 -4.61 13.13 -26.08
CA PRO A 743 -3.35 12.88 -26.76
C PRO A 743 -2.18 13.36 -25.90
N LEU A 744 -1.06 12.64 -25.92
CA LEU A 744 0.21 13.17 -25.44
C LEU A 744 0.66 14.30 -26.38
N LEU A 745 1.20 15.35 -25.77
CA LEU A 745 1.61 16.53 -26.53
C LEU A 745 3.15 16.64 -26.55
N ASP A 746 3.68 17.10 -27.68
CA ASP A 746 5.08 17.50 -27.77
C ASP A 746 5.33 18.83 -27.04
N ALA A 747 6.60 19.24 -26.97
CA ALA A 747 6.99 20.52 -26.36
C ALA A 747 6.39 21.76 -27.05
N SER A 748 5.87 21.62 -28.28
CA SER A 748 5.19 22.66 -29.01
C SER A 748 3.68 22.64 -28.86
N GLY A 749 3.14 21.66 -28.12
CA GLY A 749 1.70 21.48 -27.89
C GLY A 749 0.97 20.71 -28.98
N HIS A 750 1.67 20.05 -29.90
CA HIS A 750 1.05 19.20 -30.91
C HIS A 750 0.90 17.76 -30.43
N PRO A 751 -0.16 17.05 -30.83
CA PRO A 751 -0.30 15.64 -30.56
C PRO A 751 0.86 14.80 -31.08
N ILE A 752 1.44 13.97 -30.24
CA ILE A 752 2.45 13.00 -30.65
C ILE A 752 1.76 11.84 -31.35
N THR A 753 2.21 11.55 -32.57
CA THR A 753 1.63 10.49 -33.41
C THR A 753 2.61 9.34 -33.65
N ASP A 754 3.58 9.17 -32.78
CA ASP A 754 4.56 8.09 -32.86
C ASP A 754 3.89 6.73 -32.63
N PRO A 755 3.90 5.81 -33.61
CA PRO A 755 3.21 4.52 -33.46
C PRO A 755 3.83 3.60 -32.40
N ARG A 756 5.04 3.89 -31.92
CA ARG A 756 5.68 3.12 -30.85
C ARG A 756 5.11 3.46 -29.47
N ILE A 757 4.66 4.69 -29.30
CA ILE A 757 3.93 5.11 -28.11
C ILE A 757 2.55 4.46 -28.10
N GLY A 758 1.98 4.25 -29.29
CA GLY A 758 0.68 3.61 -29.46
C GLY A 758 -0.42 4.38 -28.74
N GLN A 759 -1.09 3.66 -27.87
CA GLN A 759 -2.12 4.18 -26.96
C GLN A 759 -1.57 4.18 -25.53
N PRO A 760 -0.99 5.28 -25.05
CA PRO A 760 -0.24 5.31 -23.80
C PRO A 760 -1.08 4.95 -22.59
N PHE A 761 -2.39 5.02 -22.71
CA PHE A 761 -3.34 4.65 -21.64
C PHE A 761 -4.20 3.42 -21.99
N GLY A 762 -3.89 2.72 -23.08
CA GLY A 762 -4.67 1.61 -23.61
C GLY A 762 -5.76 2.03 -24.60
N ALA A 763 -6.43 1.06 -25.22
CA ALA A 763 -7.51 1.32 -26.17
C ALA A 763 -8.80 1.77 -25.45
N ILE A 764 -9.58 2.66 -26.10
CA ILE A 764 -10.92 3.00 -25.59
C ILE A 764 -11.75 1.72 -25.40
N GLY A 765 -12.36 1.56 -24.25
CA GLY A 765 -13.07 0.35 -23.83
C GLY A 765 -12.19 -0.71 -23.13
N SER A 766 -10.88 -0.47 -22.98
CA SER A 766 -10.03 -1.36 -22.19
C SER A 766 -10.41 -1.31 -20.70
N PRO A 767 -10.35 -2.45 -19.99
CA PRO A 767 -10.56 -2.50 -18.55
C PRO A 767 -9.39 -1.88 -17.80
N LEU A 768 -9.63 -1.48 -16.56
CA LEU A 768 -8.58 -1.14 -15.60
C LEU A 768 -7.80 -2.39 -15.18
N ALA A 769 -6.52 -2.22 -14.86
CA ALA A 769 -5.70 -3.25 -14.24
C ALA A 769 -6.29 -3.66 -12.88
N GLN A 770 -5.97 -4.85 -12.37
CA GLN A 770 -6.40 -5.33 -11.05
C GLN A 770 -7.91 -5.16 -10.76
N SER A 771 -8.72 -5.21 -11.83
CA SER A 771 -10.18 -5.02 -11.79
C SER A 771 -10.89 -6.30 -12.25
N PRO A 772 -10.92 -7.36 -11.43
CA PRO A 772 -11.58 -8.60 -11.80
C PRO A 772 -13.09 -8.38 -11.97
N PRO A 773 -13.70 -8.93 -13.03
CA PRO A 773 -15.12 -8.75 -13.30
C PRO A 773 -16.04 -9.43 -12.28
N PHE A 774 -15.52 -10.35 -11.48
CA PHE A 774 -16.26 -11.02 -10.42
C PHE A 774 -15.35 -11.42 -9.26
N GLN A 775 -15.83 -11.16 -8.05
CA GLN A 775 -15.27 -11.68 -6.81
C GLN A 775 -16.40 -12.19 -5.91
N GLY A 776 -16.15 -13.26 -5.16
CA GLY A 776 -17.15 -13.78 -4.24
C GLY A 776 -16.55 -14.57 -3.09
N THR A 777 -17.23 -14.52 -1.94
CA THR A 777 -16.88 -15.26 -0.72
C THR A 777 -18.09 -15.95 -0.16
N LEU A 778 -17.91 -17.13 0.41
CA LEU A 778 -18.96 -17.86 1.13
C LEU A 778 -18.34 -18.59 2.32
N ARG A 779 -18.97 -18.48 3.48
CA ARG A 779 -18.58 -19.14 4.72
C ARG A 779 -19.77 -19.75 5.43
N LEU A 780 -19.57 -20.94 5.92
CA LEU A 780 -20.50 -21.70 6.74
C LEU A 780 -19.83 -21.97 8.08
N ARG A 781 -20.48 -21.63 9.17
CA ARG A 781 -20.05 -21.92 10.53
C ARG A 781 -21.19 -22.55 11.33
N TYR A 782 -20.88 -23.63 12.02
CA TYR A 782 -21.86 -24.30 12.91
C TYR A 782 -21.29 -24.44 14.31
N ASP A 783 -21.94 -23.77 15.25
CA ASP A 783 -21.64 -23.80 16.68
C ASP A 783 -22.61 -24.74 17.37
N PHE A 784 -22.10 -25.69 18.21
CA PHE A 784 -22.89 -26.70 18.87
C PHE A 784 -22.26 -27.13 20.20
N PRO A 785 -23.06 -27.58 21.18
CA PRO A 785 -22.54 -28.16 22.40
C PRO A 785 -21.97 -29.57 22.15
N LEU A 786 -20.78 -29.86 22.71
CA LEU A 786 -20.15 -31.17 22.68
C LEU A 786 -19.74 -31.54 24.11
N PHE A 787 -20.57 -32.33 24.80
CA PHE A 787 -20.45 -32.59 26.25
C PHE A 787 -20.47 -31.26 27.03
N ASP A 788 -19.41 -30.97 27.82
CA ASP A 788 -19.26 -29.75 28.60
C ASP A 788 -18.50 -28.64 27.84
N TYR A 789 -18.30 -28.78 26.51
CA TYR A 789 -17.59 -27.85 25.67
C TYR A 789 -18.52 -27.16 24.67
N GLY A 790 -18.29 -25.92 24.39
CA GLY A 790 -18.74 -25.29 23.14
C GLY A 790 -17.83 -25.75 21.99
N ALA A 791 -18.41 -26.26 20.93
CA ALA A 791 -17.67 -26.73 19.77
C ALA A 791 -18.13 -26.00 18.52
N PHE A 792 -17.25 -25.87 17.54
CA PHE A 792 -17.61 -25.38 16.21
C PHE A 792 -16.82 -26.07 15.10
N TRP A 793 -17.40 -26.06 13.94
CA TRP A 793 -16.70 -26.22 12.68
C TRP A 793 -17.03 -25.08 11.75
N GLN A 794 -16.09 -24.74 10.88
CA GLN A 794 -16.24 -23.70 9.87
C GLN A 794 -15.57 -24.13 8.57
N ILE A 795 -16.18 -23.78 7.46
CA ILE A 795 -15.59 -23.93 6.11
C ILE A 795 -15.92 -22.65 5.34
N GLY A 796 -14.95 -22.18 4.57
CA GLY A 796 -15.10 -21.01 3.70
C GLY A 796 -14.40 -21.19 2.36
N GLY A 797 -14.80 -20.38 1.40
CA GLY A 797 -14.17 -20.29 0.11
C GLY A 797 -14.28 -18.89 -0.46
N GLN A 798 -13.28 -18.50 -1.21
CA GLN A 798 -13.27 -17.28 -1.98
C GLN A 798 -12.87 -17.55 -3.42
N HIS A 799 -13.40 -16.74 -4.33
CA HIS A 799 -13.13 -16.77 -5.76
C HIS A 799 -12.89 -15.37 -6.29
N GLN A 800 -11.87 -15.25 -7.14
CA GLN A 800 -11.60 -14.07 -7.95
C GLN A 800 -11.51 -14.50 -9.41
N ALA A 801 -12.23 -13.80 -10.30
CA ALA A 801 -12.12 -14.00 -11.73
C ALA A 801 -10.77 -13.44 -12.24
N HIS A 802 -10.43 -13.75 -13.50
CA HIS A 802 -9.22 -13.24 -14.12
C HIS A 802 -9.16 -11.71 -14.14
N SER A 803 -7.94 -11.16 -14.10
CA SER A 803 -7.66 -9.74 -14.26
C SER A 803 -6.42 -9.54 -15.13
N ILE A 804 -6.00 -8.29 -15.32
CA ILE A 804 -4.75 -7.93 -15.99
C ILE A 804 -3.86 -7.16 -15.02
N SER A 805 -2.55 -7.36 -15.11
CA SER A 805 -1.59 -6.75 -14.17
C SER A 805 -1.38 -5.26 -14.40
N ALA A 806 -1.55 -4.78 -15.63
CA ALA A 806 -1.32 -3.40 -16.04
C ALA A 806 -2.21 -3.02 -17.21
N THR A 807 -2.38 -1.73 -17.48
CA THR A 807 -2.93 -1.26 -18.75
C THR A 807 -1.91 -1.55 -19.86
N SER A 808 -2.33 -2.24 -20.93
CA SER A 808 -1.43 -2.67 -22.00
C SER A 808 -0.94 -1.49 -22.81
N ARG A 809 0.36 -1.23 -22.79
CA ARG A 809 1.05 -0.17 -23.55
C ARG A 809 2.08 -0.73 -24.54
N THR A 810 2.54 -1.95 -24.29
CA THR A 810 3.50 -2.63 -25.16
C THR A 810 3.09 -4.08 -25.36
N SER A 811 3.43 -4.65 -26.51
CA SER A 811 3.27 -6.09 -26.79
C SER A 811 4.53 -6.90 -26.48
N VAL A 812 5.57 -6.26 -25.92
CA VAL A 812 6.84 -6.94 -25.61
C VAL A 812 6.83 -7.43 -24.17
N PRO A 813 6.84 -8.74 -23.91
CA PRO A 813 6.89 -9.30 -22.57
C PRO A 813 8.12 -8.83 -21.78
N ASN A 814 8.00 -8.78 -20.46
CA ASN A 814 9.06 -8.41 -19.52
C ASN A 814 9.57 -6.96 -19.72
N GLN A 815 8.74 -6.10 -20.27
CA GLN A 815 9.00 -4.68 -20.38
C GLN A 815 7.94 -3.88 -19.61
N PRO A 816 8.30 -2.76 -19.01
CA PRO A 816 7.34 -1.87 -18.38
C PRO A 816 6.18 -1.51 -19.31
N GLY A 817 4.96 -1.65 -18.82
CA GLY A 817 3.75 -1.43 -19.62
C GLY A 817 3.24 -2.66 -20.37
N TYR A 818 3.87 -3.83 -20.25
CA TYR A 818 3.28 -5.10 -20.69
C TYR A 818 2.20 -5.55 -19.68
N ALA A 819 1.03 -5.91 -20.20
CA ALA A 819 -0.06 -6.43 -19.38
C ALA A 819 -0.01 -7.96 -19.39
N TYR A 820 0.19 -8.54 -18.22
CA TYR A 820 0.06 -9.97 -18.01
C TYR A 820 -1.40 -10.33 -17.72
N ASP A 821 -1.81 -11.51 -18.16
CA ASP A 821 -3.11 -12.08 -17.82
C ASP A 821 -2.97 -12.83 -16.49
N GLU A 822 -3.66 -12.37 -15.47
CA GLU A 822 -3.69 -12.97 -14.14
C GLU A 822 -4.88 -13.92 -14.04
N PRO A 823 -4.66 -15.25 -14.05
CA PRO A 823 -5.74 -16.24 -14.08
C PRO A 823 -6.65 -16.14 -12.85
N GLY A 824 -7.95 -16.38 -13.04
CA GLY A 824 -8.89 -16.50 -11.93
C GLY A 824 -8.56 -17.69 -11.04
N PHE A 825 -8.83 -17.57 -9.74
CA PHE A 825 -8.53 -18.60 -8.76
C PHE A 825 -9.61 -18.75 -7.69
N SER A 826 -9.56 -19.88 -6.98
CA SER A 826 -10.36 -20.15 -5.79
C SER A 826 -9.51 -20.74 -4.71
N THR A 827 -9.68 -20.28 -3.46
CA THR A 827 -9.06 -20.89 -2.28
C THR A 827 -10.12 -21.25 -1.24
N TYR A 828 -9.81 -22.23 -0.39
CA TYR A 828 -10.73 -22.75 0.60
C TYR A 828 -10.02 -22.87 1.94
N ASP A 829 -10.78 -22.56 3.02
CA ASP A 829 -10.31 -22.57 4.40
C ASP A 829 -11.25 -23.38 5.28
N ALA A 830 -10.73 -24.03 6.30
CA ALA A 830 -11.54 -24.77 7.26
C ALA A 830 -10.96 -24.65 8.67
N SER A 831 -11.83 -24.69 9.67
CA SER A 831 -11.41 -24.74 11.07
C SER A 831 -12.38 -25.53 11.94
N VAL A 832 -11.85 -26.06 13.04
CA VAL A 832 -12.62 -26.69 14.12
C VAL A 832 -12.09 -26.20 15.46
N GLY A 833 -12.97 -26.03 16.43
CA GLY A 833 -12.54 -25.54 17.74
C GLY A 833 -13.38 -26.05 18.89
N LEU A 834 -12.76 -25.97 20.06
CA LEU A 834 -13.36 -26.28 21.34
C LEU A 834 -13.13 -25.12 22.31
N ALA A 835 -14.19 -24.72 22.99
CA ALA A 835 -14.16 -23.68 24.01
C ALA A 835 -14.68 -24.25 25.33
N ARG A 836 -14.01 -23.96 26.43
CA ARG A 836 -14.48 -24.26 27.78
C ARG A 836 -14.00 -23.22 28.77
N ASP A 837 -14.93 -22.66 29.53
CA ASP A 837 -14.65 -21.59 30.48
C ASP A 837 -13.82 -20.45 29.83
N ALA A 838 -12.60 -20.25 30.26
CA ALA A 838 -11.72 -19.17 29.87
C ALA A 838 -10.85 -19.49 28.64
N TRP A 839 -10.83 -20.70 28.14
CA TRP A 839 -9.92 -21.06 27.04
C TRP A 839 -10.63 -21.56 25.77
N VAL A 840 -9.99 -21.30 24.66
CA VAL A 840 -10.40 -21.74 23.32
C VAL A 840 -9.19 -22.38 22.63
N VAL A 841 -9.39 -23.54 22.01
CA VAL A 841 -8.41 -24.19 21.14
C VAL A 841 -9.03 -24.32 19.74
N THR A 842 -8.31 -23.86 18.73
CA THR A 842 -8.74 -23.92 17.33
C THR A 842 -7.66 -24.59 16.49
N ALA A 843 -8.03 -25.64 15.75
CA ALA A 843 -7.24 -26.17 14.66
C ALA A 843 -7.81 -25.61 13.34
N TYR A 844 -6.96 -25.14 12.45
CA TYR A 844 -7.36 -24.53 11.21
C TYR A 844 -6.44 -24.89 10.05
N GLY A 845 -6.98 -24.79 8.85
CA GLY A 845 -6.26 -24.91 7.60
C GLY A 845 -6.68 -23.80 6.66
N GLU A 846 -5.71 -23.12 6.07
CA GLU A 846 -5.88 -22.08 5.07
C GLU A 846 -5.37 -22.61 3.74
N ASN A 847 -6.01 -22.17 2.64
CA ASN A 847 -5.70 -22.64 1.30
C ASN A 847 -5.56 -24.18 1.25
N ILE A 848 -6.55 -24.90 1.78
CA ILE A 848 -6.49 -26.37 1.97
C ILE A 848 -6.30 -27.15 0.67
N THR A 849 -6.64 -26.57 -0.46
CA THR A 849 -6.44 -27.12 -1.80
C THR A 849 -5.02 -26.90 -2.34
N ASP A 850 -4.19 -26.13 -1.62
CA ASP A 850 -2.83 -25.74 -2.05
C ASP A 850 -2.82 -25.05 -3.43
N THR A 851 -3.83 -24.21 -3.69
CA THR A 851 -3.95 -23.44 -4.93
C THR A 851 -2.82 -22.42 -5.03
N ARG A 852 -2.17 -22.34 -6.18
CA ARG A 852 -1.26 -21.26 -6.55
C ARG A 852 -2.06 -20.19 -7.27
N ALA A 853 -2.16 -19.03 -6.65
CA ALA A 853 -2.85 -17.89 -7.21
C ALA A 853 -1.82 -16.82 -7.57
N ASP A 854 -1.85 -16.36 -8.81
CA ASP A 854 -1.11 -15.18 -9.24
C ASP A 854 -1.89 -13.96 -8.74
N LEU A 855 -1.40 -13.33 -7.64
CA LEU A 855 -2.06 -12.17 -7.02
C LEU A 855 -1.71 -10.87 -7.72
N TYR A 856 -0.50 -10.81 -8.25
CA TYR A 856 0.01 -9.66 -8.98
C TYR A 856 1.26 -10.04 -9.77
N GLU A 857 1.30 -9.72 -11.05
CA GLU A 857 2.45 -9.93 -11.92
C GLU A 857 3.08 -8.59 -12.26
N ASN A 858 4.32 -8.37 -11.76
CA ASN A 858 4.99 -7.07 -11.85
C ASN A 858 5.74 -6.90 -13.16
N PRO A 859 5.26 -6.07 -14.10
CA PRO A 859 5.93 -5.86 -15.38
C PRO A 859 7.19 -4.98 -15.29
N ASN A 860 7.44 -4.33 -14.16
CA ASN A 860 8.54 -3.36 -14.02
C ASN A 860 9.87 -3.98 -13.57
N LEU A 861 9.92 -5.29 -13.35
CA LEU A 861 11.15 -5.97 -12.87
C LEU A 861 12.04 -6.50 -14.00
N PHE A 862 11.68 -6.29 -15.28
CA PHE A 862 12.40 -6.78 -16.47
C PHE A 862 12.51 -8.31 -16.55
N VAL A 863 11.72 -9.01 -15.76
CA VAL A 863 11.49 -10.45 -15.73
C VAL A 863 10.04 -10.70 -15.37
N ASP A 864 9.54 -11.88 -15.72
CA ASP A 864 8.26 -12.35 -15.22
C ASP A 864 8.38 -12.63 -13.71
N ALA A 865 7.69 -11.87 -12.90
CA ALA A 865 7.73 -11.95 -11.44
C ALA A 865 6.31 -11.93 -10.88
N LYS A 866 5.85 -13.10 -10.41
CA LYS A 866 4.49 -13.35 -9.94
C LYS A 866 4.41 -13.38 -8.43
N THR A 867 3.80 -12.38 -7.84
CA THR A 867 3.45 -12.43 -6.40
C THR A 867 2.37 -13.49 -6.22
N VAL A 868 2.67 -14.49 -5.40
CA VAL A 868 1.81 -15.65 -5.20
C VAL A 868 1.26 -15.68 -3.78
N ASN A 869 0.06 -16.26 -3.63
CA ASN A 869 -0.51 -16.48 -2.30
C ASN A 869 0.32 -17.48 -1.48
N ARG A 870 0.17 -17.40 -0.15
CA ARG A 870 0.80 -18.36 0.75
C ARG A 870 0.28 -19.79 0.44
N PRO A 871 1.14 -20.82 0.36
CA PRO A 871 0.74 -22.22 0.22
C PRO A 871 -0.15 -22.67 1.36
N ARG A 872 -0.75 -23.89 1.19
CA ARG A 872 -1.55 -24.50 2.25
C ARG A 872 -0.84 -24.40 3.59
N THR A 873 -1.54 -23.84 4.57
CA THR A 873 -1.05 -23.65 5.94
C THR A 873 -2.00 -24.33 6.91
N ALA A 874 -1.46 -25.11 7.84
CA ALA A 874 -2.23 -25.72 8.93
C ALA A 874 -1.67 -25.27 10.26
N GLY A 875 -2.56 -24.92 11.19
CA GLY A 875 -2.17 -24.35 12.47
C GLY A 875 -3.04 -24.79 13.64
N LEU A 876 -2.48 -24.57 14.83
CA LEU A 876 -3.15 -24.72 16.11
C LEU A 876 -3.03 -23.42 16.89
N ARG A 877 -4.16 -22.87 17.32
CA ARG A 877 -4.24 -21.65 18.15
C ARG A 877 -4.86 -21.96 19.50
N PHE A 878 -4.24 -21.42 20.53
CA PHE A 878 -4.74 -21.41 21.90
C PHE A 878 -4.98 -19.97 22.34
N THR A 879 -6.12 -19.73 22.97
CA THR A 879 -6.46 -18.43 23.57
C THR A 879 -7.02 -18.67 24.99
N TYR A 880 -6.53 -17.90 25.96
CA TYR A 880 -7.03 -17.84 27.31
C TYR A 880 -7.52 -16.43 27.62
N LYS A 881 -8.73 -16.28 28.14
CA LYS A 881 -9.35 -15.00 28.54
C LYS A 881 -9.63 -15.02 30.05
N PHE A 882 -9.48 -13.90 30.74
CA PHE A 882 -9.71 -13.78 32.15
C PHE A 882 -10.27 -12.40 32.55
#